data_6c7b09eaa7b7dd288753cc6d317207a7
#
_entry.id   6c7b09eaa7b7dd288753cc6d317207a7
#
_cell.length_a   1.000
_cell.length_b   1.000
_cell.length_c   1.000
_cell.angle_alpha   90.00
_cell.angle_beta   90.00
_cell.angle_gamma   90.00
#
_symmetry.space_group_name_H-M   'P 1'
#
loop_
_entity.id
_entity.type
_entity.pdbx_description
1 polymer ?
#
loop_
_entity_poly.entity_id
_entity_poly.type
_entity_poly.pdbx_seq_one_letter_code
_entity_poly.pdbx_strand_id
1 'polypeptide(L)'
;MPTINEVTTLEVKDEVAVLTLNSPPVNALSANVREGLHNGISDALKDDSVKSIVIICDGRTFIAGADITEFGQAPKGPSLYEVQDMIENSTKPVIAAIHGTALGGGLEVALTCHYRIAVPSAKCGLPEVNLGLLPGAGGTQRLPRIVGAQKALVMMTSGEHVPANQCLDMGLVDELANEGELESDAISFANKIVSEGRPLVKVRDADEKIKLDKGNDELFSEFRKSILRKTRGFLAPEYNIQCVEAAVNLPFEEGIKVEQDLFMKLMTGSQSAAQRYIFFAQRQVTKIPDIEKETPLKEINSVGVIGAGTMGGGISMNFANVGIPVTIIEQSQERLDKGLGIIRKNYENTAAKGRISNEQVEERMALINGQTSLDALDSQDLIIEAVFENMDLKKDIFKQLDGICKDGAILASNTSALDVNEIAAETSRPEDVIGLHFFSPANVMKLLEIVRGDKTSKSVVASSLAIAKKIQKIAAVVGVCPGFVGNRILAQRQREANKLILEGALPWDIDDALFEFGFPMGPFAMSDLAGLDIGWNKETSNGETLRDVLCEAGRLGQKSGKGFYVYDENRNKSPDPEVEALIKKFGEDRQIQMREVSKEEILQRCLYPMINEGFKILEEGMAIRASDIDIVWTNGYGWPVYEGGPMFYGNLVGYDKVLDWLQKAEKELGPEFKPSPYLERVVAEKINIL
;
A
#
# COMPACT_ATOMS: atom_id res chain seq x y z
N MET A 1 40.68 14.82 2.66
CA MET A 1 39.50 15.31 1.91
C MET A 1 39.05 16.60 2.60
N PRO A 2 38.94 17.71 1.92
CA PRO A 2 38.31 18.89 2.50
C PRO A 2 36.80 18.56 2.75
N THR A 3 36.41 18.71 3.99
CA THR A 3 35.04 18.54 4.44
C THR A 3 34.26 19.81 4.13
N ILE A 4 33.23 19.75 3.30
CA ILE A 4 32.34 20.88 3.01
C ILE A 4 31.40 21.12 4.19
N ASN A 5 30.75 20.06 4.67
CA ASN A 5 29.97 20.03 5.90
C ASN A 5 29.92 18.59 6.46
N GLU A 6 29.04 18.32 7.46
CA GLU A 6 28.97 17.03 8.15
C GLU A 6 28.62 15.85 7.22
N VAL A 7 27.96 16.10 6.08
CA VAL A 7 27.43 15.06 5.16
C VAL A 7 28.05 15.14 3.76
N THR A 8 29.03 16.04 3.53
CA THR A 8 29.56 16.28 2.18
C THR A 8 31.05 16.48 2.22
N THR A 9 31.76 15.77 1.36
CA THR A 9 33.20 15.92 1.12
C THR A 9 33.48 16.24 -0.34
N LEU A 10 34.58 16.95 -0.61
CA LEU A 10 35.06 17.26 -1.95
C LEU A 10 36.53 16.79 -2.08
N GLU A 11 36.82 16.03 -3.12
CA GLU A 11 38.19 15.60 -3.44
C GLU A 11 38.45 15.80 -4.92
N VAL A 12 39.62 16.30 -5.28
CA VAL A 12 40.02 16.44 -6.69
C VAL A 12 40.90 15.26 -7.06
N LYS A 13 40.47 14.48 -8.07
CA LYS A 13 41.14 13.30 -8.63
C LYS A 13 41.22 13.47 -10.14
N ASP A 14 42.41 13.45 -10.71
CA ASP A 14 42.60 13.53 -12.18
C ASP A 14 41.82 14.71 -12.83
N GLU A 15 41.94 15.92 -12.25
CA GLU A 15 41.24 17.16 -12.64
C GLU A 15 39.69 17.09 -12.49
N VAL A 16 39.15 16.02 -11.88
CA VAL A 16 37.70 15.81 -11.59
C VAL A 16 37.47 16.13 -10.11
N ALA A 17 36.56 17.04 -9.80
CA ALA A 17 36.09 17.26 -8.45
C ALA A 17 35.02 16.20 -8.13
N VAL A 18 35.35 15.28 -7.24
CA VAL A 18 34.40 14.24 -6.73
C VAL A 18 33.72 14.78 -5.48
N LEU A 19 32.46 15.12 -5.59
CA LEU A 19 31.61 15.60 -4.51
C LEU A 19 30.80 14.41 -3.95
N THR A 20 31.20 13.94 -2.76
CA THR A 20 30.60 12.75 -2.14
C THR A 20 29.64 13.15 -1.04
N LEU A 21 28.39 12.66 -1.14
CA LEU A 21 27.34 12.81 -0.14
C LEU A 21 27.24 11.56 0.74
N ASN A 22 27.19 11.73 2.07
CA ASN A 22 27.00 10.66 3.04
C ASN A 22 26.04 11.09 4.14
N SER A 23 24.74 10.94 3.88
CA SER A 23 23.63 11.26 4.80
C SER A 23 22.73 10.05 4.99
N PRO A 24 23.12 9.06 5.84
CA PRO A 24 22.34 7.86 6.05
C PRO A 24 20.95 8.16 6.65
N PRO A 25 19.95 7.31 6.39
CA PRO A 25 20.08 6.00 5.74
C PRO A 25 19.92 6.03 4.20
N VAL A 26 19.50 7.14 3.59
CA VAL A 26 19.07 7.18 2.17
C VAL A 26 19.50 8.45 1.41
N ASN A 27 20.38 9.24 1.97
CA ASN A 27 20.85 10.49 1.36
C ASN A 27 19.70 11.43 0.95
N ALA A 28 18.66 11.55 1.79
CA ALA A 28 17.55 12.46 1.52
C ALA A 28 18.02 13.91 1.42
N LEU A 29 17.39 14.71 0.56
CA LEU A 29 17.71 16.14 0.31
C LEU A 29 17.32 17.02 1.51
N SER A 30 17.88 16.74 2.67
CA SER A 30 17.82 17.61 3.85
C SER A 30 18.54 18.95 3.61
N ALA A 31 18.35 19.91 4.52
CA ALA A 31 19.04 21.20 4.46
C ALA A 31 20.56 21.03 4.35
N ASN A 32 21.17 20.13 5.15
CA ASN A 32 22.60 19.85 5.12
C ASN A 32 23.09 19.27 3.78
N VAL A 33 22.29 18.38 3.16
CA VAL A 33 22.63 17.81 1.84
C VAL A 33 22.55 18.89 0.76
N ARG A 34 21.51 19.73 0.77
CA ARG A 34 21.39 20.85 -0.17
C ARG A 34 22.50 21.87 -0.02
N GLU A 35 22.87 22.20 1.23
CA GLU A 35 24.01 23.10 1.53
C GLU A 35 25.34 22.50 1.06
N GLY A 36 25.52 21.19 1.29
CA GLY A 36 26.72 20.48 0.85
C GLY A 36 26.89 20.48 -0.67
N LEU A 37 25.79 20.20 -1.41
CA LEU A 37 25.77 20.31 -2.87
C LEU A 37 26.08 21.73 -3.34
N HIS A 38 25.40 22.73 -2.79
CA HIS A 38 25.55 24.12 -3.16
C HIS A 38 27.02 24.61 -2.96
N ASN A 39 27.55 24.38 -1.76
CA ASN A 39 28.91 24.87 -1.41
C ASN A 39 29.99 24.06 -2.13
N GLY A 40 29.86 22.75 -2.23
CA GLY A 40 30.82 21.89 -2.91
C GLY A 40 30.93 22.21 -4.40
N ILE A 41 29.78 22.41 -5.10
CA ILE A 41 29.78 22.83 -6.49
C ILE A 41 30.40 24.24 -6.64
N SER A 42 30.04 25.19 -5.76
CA SER A 42 30.62 26.53 -5.77
C SER A 42 32.15 26.51 -5.64
N ASP A 43 32.66 25.66 -4.74
CA ASP A 43 34.12 25.55 -4.53
C ASP A 43 34.81 24.87 -5.71
N ALA A 44 34.24 23.81 -6.27
CA ALA A 44 34.75 23.16 -7.46
C ALA A 44 34.75 24.06 -8.71
N LEU A 45 33.80 24.98 -8.82
CA LEU A 45 33.77 25.97 -9.91
C LEU A 45 34.89 27.03 -9.81
N LYS A 46 35.30 27.38 -8.59
CA LYS A 46 36.36 28.37 -8.32
C LYS A 46 37.76 27.78 -8.47
N ASP A 47 37.92 26.47 -8.43
CA ASP A 47 39.22 25.80 -8.51
C ASP A 47 39.62 25.59 -9.99
N ASP A 48 40.67 26.33 -10.43
CA ASP A 48 41.17 26.27 -11.82
C ASP A 48 41.74 24.89 -12.21
N SER A 49 42.14 24.08 -11.23
CA SER A 49 42.61 22.71 -11.48
C SER A 49 41.50 21.73 -11.83
N VAL A 50 40.24 22.06 -11.50
CA VAL A 50 39.06 21.24 -11.77
C VAL A 50 38.53 21.50 -13.18
N LYS A 51 38.36 20.45 -13.96
CA LYS A 51 37.77 20.49 -15.32
C LYS A 51 36.33 19.96 -15.40
N SER A 52 35.94 19.10 -14.45
CA SER A 52 34.61 18.53 -14.36
C SER A 52 34.24 18.17 -12.91
N ILE A 53 32.97 17.97 -12.65
CA ILE A 53 32.42 17.68 -11.32
C ILE A 53 31.62 16.38 -11.39
N VAL A 54 31.87 15.45 -10.46
CA VAL A 54 31.09 14.22 -10.27
C VAL A 54 30.37 14.31 -8.93
N ILE A 55 29.04 14.17 -8.96
CA ILE A 55 28.22 14.02 -7.74
C ILE A 55 27.99 12.53 -7.52
N ILE A 56 28.46 12.01 -6.40
CA ILE A 56 28.33 10.61 -6.00
C ILE A 56 27.87 10.53 -4.54
N CYS A 57 27.30 9.42 -4.15
CA CYS A 57 26.87 9.18 -2.77
C CYS A 57 27.54 7.95 -2.18
N ASP A 58 27.76 7.99 -0.87
CA ASP A 58 28.13 6.81 -0.08
C ASP A 58 26.87 6.04 0.37
N GLY A 59 27.10 4.85 0.90
CA GLY A 59 26.05 4.00 1.46
C GLY A 59 25.31 3.17 0.41
N ARG A 60 24.02 3.00 0.59
CA ARG A 60 23.25 2.03 -0.19
C ARG A 60 22.56 2.61 -1.44
N THR A 61 22.56 3.91 -1.60
CA THR A 61 21.78 4.57 -2.66
C THR A 61 22.33 5.94 -2.99
N PHE A 62 22.10 6.40 -4.18
CA PHE A 62 22.21 7.80 -4.55
C PHE A 62 21.24 8.63 -3.69
N ILE A 63 20.57 9.61 -4.18
CA ILE A 63 19.63 10.44 -3.42
C ILE A 63 18.22 9.86 -3.57
N ALA A 64 17.58 9.46 -2.46
CA ALA A 64 16.27 8.82 -2.47
C ALA A 64 15.09 9.79 -2.24
N GLY A 65 15.22 11.03 -2.70
CA GLY A 65 14.15 12.02 -2.68
C GLY A 65 14.34 13.16 -1.71
N ALA A 66 13.34 14.02 -1.59
CA ALA A 66 13.29 15.09 -0.61
C ALA A 66 13.17 14.55 0.82
N ASP A 67 13.62 15.30 1.80
CA ASP A 67 13.35 15.01 3.19
C ASP A 67 11.91 15.43 3.52
N ILE A 68 11.00 14.46 3.47
CA ILE A 68 9.56 14.71 3.71
C ILE A 68 9.25 15.13 5.16
N THR A 69 10.19 15.02 6.09
CA THR A 69 10.04 15.52 7.46
C THR A 69 10.16 17.04 7.55
N GLU A 70 10.75 17.66 6.54
CA GLU A 70 10.85 19.13 6.44
C GLU A 70 9.55 19.77 5.89
N PHE A 71 8.63 18.96 5.35
CA PHE A 71 7.39 19.48 4.76
C PHE A 71 6.50 20.15 5.81
N GLY A 72 6.09 21.39 5.53
CA GLY A 72 5.31 22.23 6.45
C GLY A 72 6.15 22.95 7.52
N GLN A 73 7.49 22.79 7.50
CA GLN A 73 8.40 23.56 8.35
C GLN A 73 8.94 24.81 7.64
N ALA A 74 9.48 25.75 8.43
CA ALA A 74 10.16 26.90 7.86
C ALA A 74 11.38 26.44 7.01
N PRO A 75 11.59 27.01 5.81
CA PRO A 75 12.71 26.65 4.96
C PRO A 75 14.05 26.85 5.67
N LYS A 76 14.98 25.90 5.50
CA LYS A 76 16.35 25.97 6.02
C LYS A 76 17.34 25.74 4.88
N GLY A 77 18.47 26.47 4.91
CA GLY A 77 19.51 26.35 3.89
C GLY A 77 19.07 26.79 2.49
N PRO A 78 19.87 26.49 1.47
CA PRO A 78 19.51 26.78 0.09
C PRO A 78 18.30 25.92 -0.33
N SER A 79 17.43 26.50 -1.17
CA SER A 79 16.35 25.77 -1.80
C SER A 79 16.90 24.76 -2.82
N LEU A 80 16.11 23.75 -3.15
CA LEU A 80 16.50 22.80 -4.19
C LEU A 80 16.64 23.49 -5.56
N TYR A 81 15.85 24.51 -5.83
CA TYR A 81 15.96 25.30 -7.07
C TYR A 81 17.29 26.04 -7.18
N GLU A 82 17.81 26.62 -6.07
CA GLU A 82 19.13 27.28 -6.06
C GLU A 82 20.26 26.29 -6.35
N VAL A 83 20.17 25.07 -5.78
CA VAL A 83 21.13 23.99 -6.07
C VAL A 83 21.06 23.57 -7.53
N GLN A 84 19.86 23.37 -8.04
CA GLN A 84 19.61 22.98 -9.44
C GLN A 84 20.10 24.04 -10.43
N ASP A 85 19.82 25.31 -10.15
CA ASP A 85 20.27 26.42 -11.00
C ASP A 85 21.81 26.50 -11.08
N MET A 86 22.49 26.27 -9.95
CA MET A 86 23.95 26.23 -9.91
C MET A 86 24.51 25.03 -10.71
N ILE A 87 23.89 23.85 -10.65
CA ILE A 87 24.31 22.67 -11.41
C ILE A 87 24.09 22.92 -12.91
N GLU A 88 22.91 23.34 -13.30
CA GLU A 88 22.51 23.47 -14.70
C GLU A 88 23.25 24.61 -15.43
N ASN A 89 23.63 25.68 -14.68
CA ASN A 89 24.40 26.81 -15.21
C ASN A 89 25.90 26.70 -14.96
N SER A 90 26.40 25.56 -14.48
CA SER A 90 27.83 25.31 -14.30
C SER A 90 28.58 25.48 -15.61
N THR A 91 29.74 26.11 -15.56
CA THR A 91 30.66 26.27 -16.69
C THR A 91 31.55 25.05 -16.91
N LYS A 92 31.48 24.08 -16.00
CA LYS A 92 32.20 22.79 -16.06
C LYS A 92 31.17 21.66 -16.16
N PRO A 93 31.44 20.56 -16.88
CA PRO A 93 30.54 19.41 -16.87
C PRO A 93 30.23 18.91 -15.47
N VAL A 94 28.96 18.72 -15.14
CA VAL A 94 28.51 18.08 -13.90
C VAL A 94 27.86 16.75 -14.25
N ILE A 95 28.33 15.68 -13.61
CA ILE A 95 27.93 14.30 -13.87
C ILE A 95 27.30 13.72 -12.60
N ALA A 96 26.10 13.14 -12.70
CA ALA A 96 25.51 12.34 -11.63
C ALA A 96 25.96 10.89 -11.76
N ALA A 97 26.61 10.37 -10.71
CA ALA A 97 27.03 8.97 -10.61
C ALA A 97 26.08 8.18 -9.71
N ILE A 98 25.23 7.33 -10.32
CA ILE A 98 24.04 6.77 -9.68
C ILE A 98 24.24 5.29 -9.34
N HIS A 99 24.04 4.94 -8.05
CA HIS A 99 23.89 3.57 -7.57
C HIS A 99 22.62 3.43 -6.71
N GLY A 100 22.16 2.22 -6.50
CA GLY A 100 20.93 1.96 -5.72
C GLY A 100 19.72 2.64 -6.37
N THR A 101 19.29 3.80 -5.83
CA THR A 101 18.12 4.51 -6.37
C THR A 101 18.34 6.02 -6.47
N ALA A 102 17.92 6.62 -7.58
CA ALA A 102 17.73 8.05 -7.75
C ALA A 102 16.23 8.32 -7.85
N LEU A 103 15.62 8.81 -6.76
CA LEU A 103 14.17 8.94 -6.66
C LEU A 103 13.74 10.37 -6.33
N GLY A 104 12.58 10.78 -6.89
CA GLY A 104 11.98 12.07 -6.58
C GLY A 104 12.97 13.23 -6.77
N GLY A 105 13.08 14.10 -5.77
CA GLY A 105 14.04 15.20 -5.77
C GLY A 105 15.48 14.78 -6.09
N GLY A 106 15.87 13.53 -5.78
CA GLY A 106 17.18 13.00 -6.13
C GLY A 106 17.34 12.77 -7.64
N LEU A 107 16.30 12.27 -8.30
CA LEU A 107 16.28 12.22 -9.78
C LEU A 107 16.18 13.63 -10.36
N GLU A 108 15.45 14.55 -9.72
CA GLU A 108 15.37 15.94 -10.16
C GLU A 108 16.73 16.63 -10.12
N VAL A 109 17.58 16.36 -9.11
CA VAL A 109 18.99 16.78 -9.10
C VAL A 109 19.77 16.15 -10.26
N ALA A 110 19.65 14.85 -10.47
CA ALA A 110 20.33 14.17 -11.57
C ALA A 110 19.90 14.69 -12.96
N LEU A 111 18.64 15.10 -13.11
CA LEU A 111 18.11 15.70 -14.35
C LEU A 111 18.67 17.10 -14.64
N THR A 112 19.22 17.81 -13.65
CA THR A 112 19.91 19.09 -13.84
C THR A 112 21.38 18.93 -14.14
N CYS A 113 21.98 17.76 -13.85
CA CYS A 113 23.34 17.45 -14.26
C CYS A 113 23.42 17.33 -15.80
N HIS A 114 24.55 17.71 -16.37
CA HIS A 114 24.77 17.66 -17.82
C HIS A 114 24.77 16.22 -18.34
N TYR A 115 25.28 15.29 -17.52
CA TYR A 115 25.36 13.85 -17.84
C TYR A 115 25.04 12.97 -16.63
N ARG A 116 24.69 11.71 -16.88
CA ARG A 116 24.32 10.71 -15.89
C ARG A 116 24.96 9.36 -16.23
N ILE A 117 25.69 8.79 -15.27
CA ILE A 117 26.22 7.43 -15.34
C ILE A 117 25.61 6.61 -14.21
N ALA A 118 25.28 5.35 -14.45
CA ALA A 118 24.65 4.49 -13.43
C ALA A 118 25.20 3.07 -13.47
N VAL A 119 25.25 2.40 -12.30
CA VAL A 119 25.48 0.94 -12.26
C VAL A 119 24.25 0.18 -12.74
N PRO A 120 24.40 -1.03 -13.33
CA PRO A 120 23.28 -1.82 -13.86
C PRO A 120 22.18 -2.13 -12.85
N SER A 121 22.52 -2.28 -11.57
CA SER A 121 21.57 -2.54 -10.47
C SER A 121 20.76 -1.32 -10.07
N ALA A 122 21.16 -0.11 -10.50
CA ALA A 122 20.49 1.13 -10.13
C ALA A 122 19.08 1.26 -10.72
N LYS A 123 18.27 2.11 -10.07
CA LYS A 123 16.92 2.45 -10.54
C LYS A 123 16.66 3.94 -10.41
N CYS A 124 15.90 4.49 -11.36
CA CYS A 124 15.46 5.89 -11.37
C CYS A 124 13.94 5.98 -11.33
N GLY A 125 13.38 7.02 -10.69
CA GLY A 125 11.94 7.21 -10.67
C GLY A 125 11.50 8.54 -10.04
N LEU A 126 10.25 8.92 -10.33
CA LEU A 126 9.56 10.06 -9.72
C LEU A 126 8.29 9.54 -8.99
N PRO A 127 8.43 8.99 -7.77
CA PRO A 127 7.33 8.29 -7.08
C PRO A 127 6.46 9.21 -6.23
N GLU A 128 6.49 10.52 -6.40
CA GLU A 128 5.76 11.52 -5.61
C GLU A 128 4.25 11.28 -5.60
N VAL A 129 3.71 10.68 -6.67
CA VAL A 129 2.29 10.31 -6.78
C VAL A 129 1.84 9.38 -5.65
N ASN A 130 2.74 8.55 -5.11
CA ASN A 130 2.46 7.66 -3.97
C ASN A 130 2.31 8.43 -2.64
N LEU A 131 2.72 9.70 -2.61
CA LEU A 131 2.52 10.64 -1.50
C LEU A 131 1.41 11.66 -1.79
N GLY A 132 0.63 11.44 -2.86
CA GLY A 132 -0.38 12.39 -3.29
C GLY A 132 0.19 13.72 -3.81
N LEU A 133 1.40 13.66 -4.37
CA LEU A 133 2.13 14.80 -4.90
C LEU A 133 2.52 14.59 -6.37
N LEU A 134 3.13 15.60 -6.95
CA LEU A 134 3.84 15.53 -8.23
C LEU A 134 5.31 15.94 -8.00
N PRO A 135 6.24 15.63 -8.92
CA PRO A 135 7.60 16.15 -8.86
C PRO A 135 7.60 17.68 -8.87
N GLY A 136 8.05 18.29 -7.79
CA GLY A 136 7.87 19.73 -7.55
C GLY A 136 9.13 20.59 -7.73
N ALA A 137 10.20 20.03 -8.31
CA ALA A 137 11.44 20.74 -8.54
C ALA A 137 11.91 20.64 -10.01
N GLY A 138 10.97 20.74 -10.94
CA GLY A 138 11.22 20.72 -12.38
C GLY A 138 11.27 19.33 -13.00
N GLY A 139 10.98 18.28 -12.24
CA GLY A 139 10.96 16.91 -12.74
C GLY A 139 9.89 16.69 -13.80
N THR A 140 8.70 17.28 -13.63
CA THR A 140 7.61 17.18 -14.61
C THR A 140 7.95 17.89 -15.92
N GLN A 141 8.88 18.84 -15.90
CA GLN A 141 9.29 19.62 -17.06
C GLN A 141 10.54 19.03 -17.74
N ARG A 142 11.48 18.45 -16.96
CA ARG A 142 12.73 17.89 -17.49
C ARG A 142 12.56 16.44 -17.97
N LEU A 143 11.86 15.58 -17.24
CA LEU A 143 11.74 14.16 -17.60
C LEU A 143 11.13 13.96 -18.99
N PRO A 144 10.02 14.63 -19.40
CA PRO A 144 9.46 14.48 -20.74
C PRO A 144 10.42 14.89 -21.86
N ARG A 145 11.30 15.84 -21.60
CA ARG A 145 12.32 16.31 -22.57
C ARG A 145 13.37 15.25 -22.88
N ILE A 146 13.63 14.37 -21.90
CA ILE A 146 14.59 13.26 -22.08
C ILE A 146 13.95 12.00 -22.61
N VAL A 147 12.81 11.57 -22.03
CA VAL A 147 12.22 10.25 -22.31
C VAL A 147 11.02 10.29 -23.25
N GLY A 148 10.52 11.48 -23.59
CA GLY A 148 9.26 11.71 -24.32
C GLY A 148 8.04 11.74 -23.38
N ALA A 149 6.93 12.36 -23.83
CA ALA A 149 5.74 12.57 -23.01
C ALA A 149 5.12 11.26 -22.52
N GLN A 150 4.96 10.27 -23.38
CA GLN A 150 4.29 9.00 -23.03
C GLN A 150 5.00 8.24 -21.90
N LYS A 151 6.34 8.11 -21.97
CA LYS A 151 7.12 7.43 -20.93
C LYS A 151 7.12 8.22 -19.63
N ALA A 152 7.22 9.54 -19.71
CA ALA A 152 7.15 10.42 -18.55
C ALA A 152 5.80 10.33 -17.83
N LEU A 153 4.68 10.31 -18.57
CA LEU A 153 3.34 10.07 -18.04
C LEU A 153 3.27 8.76 -17.24
N VAL A 154 3.77 7.65 -17.81
CA VAL A 154 3.78 6.36 -17.12
C VAL A 154 4.59 6.44 -15.82
N MET A 155 5.83 6.94 -15.88
CA MET A 155 6.72 7.01 -14.72
C MET A 155 6.14 7.84 -13.58
N MET A 156 5.59 9.03 -13.89
CA MET A 156 5.09 9.96 -12.88
C MET A 156 3.71 9.60 -12.32
N THR A 157 2.84 8.95 -13.11
CA THR A 157 1.50 8.56 -12.64
C THR A 157 1.47 7.20 -11.96
N SER A 158 2.46 6.32 -12.23
CA SER A 158 2.60 5.03 -11.56
C SER A 158 3.54 5.08 -10.35
N GLY A 159 4.49 6.01 -10.34
CA GLY A 159 5.58 6.06 -9.35
C GLY A 159 6.54 4.88 -9.44
N GLU A 160 6.65 4.24 -10.61
CA GLU A 160 7.52 3.08 -10.79
C GLU A 160 9.00 3.45 -10.74
N HIS A 161 9.81 2.48 -10.31
CA HIS A 161 11.27 2.58 -10.32
C HIS A 161 11.82 1.84 -11.53
N VAL A 162 12.32 2.58 -12.51
CA VAL A 162 12.81 2.07 -13.79
C VAL A 162 14.26 1.59 -13.65
N PRO A 163 14.59 0.34 -14.03
CA PRO A 163 15.96 -0.19 -14.01
C PRO A 163 16.93 0.61 -14.93
N ALA A 164 18.20 0.67 -14.53
CA ALA A 164 19.22 1.47 -15.22
C ALA A 164 19.39 1.10 -16.72
N ASN A 165 19.26 -0.19 -17.09
CA ASN A 165 19.31 -0.61 -18.50
C ASN A 165 18.17 0.04 -19.32
N GLN A 166 16.95 0.06 -18.78
CA GLN A 166 15.82 0.74 -19.43
C GLN A 166 15.99 2.26 -19.44
N CYS A 167 16.64 2.81 -18.40
CA CYS A 167 16.99 4.24 -18.34
C CYS A 167 17.99 4.61 -19.44
N LEU A 168 18.97 3.74 -19.71
CA LEU A 168 19.90 3.90 -20.84
C LEU A 168 19.16 3.88 -22.18
N ASP A 169 18.29 2.88 -22.40
CA ASP A 169 17.52 2.73 -23.64
C ASP A 169 16.63 3.93 -23.95
N MET A 170 16.13 4.62 -22.94
CA MET A 170 15.30 5.81 -23.12
C MET A 170 16.09 7.13 -23.11
N GLY A 171 17.40 7.08 -22.84
CA GLY A 171 18.28 8.24 -22.78
C GLY A 171 18.24 8.99 -21.46
N LEU A 172 17.65 8.41 -20.40
CA LEU A 172 17.66 8.99 -19.06
C LEU A 172 19.03 8.85 -18.38
N VAL A 173 19.79 7.83 -18.72
CA VAL A 173 21.21 7.59 -18.36
C VAL A 173 22.03 7.56 -19.64
N ASP A 174 23.23 8.15 -19.60
CA ASP A 174 24.10 8.29 -20.77
C ASP A 174 25.07 7.12 -20.93
N GLU A 175 25.51 6.51 -19.82
CA GLU A 175 26.44 5.38 -19.81
C GLU A 175 26.19 4.46 -18.60
N LEU A 176 26.51 3.17 -18.70
CA LEU A 176 26.51 2.25 -17.57
C LEU A 176 27.93 2.02 -17.06
N ALA A 177 28.11 2.14 -15.75
CA ALA A 177 29.32 1.79 -15.03
C ALA A 177 29.36 0.29 -14.69
N ASN A 178 30.51 -0.22 -14.30
CA ASN A 178 30.65 -1.55 -13.75
C ASN A 178 30.20 -1.58 -12.27
N GLU A 179 29.57 -2.68 -11.86
CA GLU A 179 29.22 -2.86 -10.44
C GLU A 179 30.50 -2.83 -9.57
N GLY A 180 30.46 -1.98 -8.52
CA GLY A 180 31.59 -1.83 -7.60
C GLY A 180 32.68 -0.84 -8.07
N GLU A 181 32.61 -0.31 -9.30
CA GLU A 181 33.60 0.59 -9.87
C GLU A 181 33.03 1.97 -10.25
N LEU A 182 31.89 2.35 -9.69
CA LEU A 182 31.15 3.55 -10.07
C LEU A 182 32.01 4.83 -10.02
N GLU A 183 32.82 5.02 -8.97
CA GLU A 183 33.64 6.23 -8.83
C GLU A 183 34.70 6.31 -9.91
N SER A 184 35.47 5.24 -10.13
CA SER A 184 36.52 5.19 -11.16
C SER A 184 35.95 5.34 -12.55
N ASP A 185 34.82 4.70 -12.84
CA ASP A 185 34.14 4.80 -14.13
C ASP A 185 33.56 6.21 -14.35
N ALA A 186 33.00 6.83 -13.31
CA ALA A 186 32.49 8.21 -13.39
C ALA A 186 33.60 9.23 -13.64
N ILE A 187 34.78 9.07 -13.01
CA ILE A 187 35.97 9.90 -13.26
C ILE A 187 36.42 9.71 -14.71
N SER A 188 36.52 8.48 -15.17
CA SER A 188 36.90 8.15 -16.56
C SER A 188 35.90 8.74 -17.57
N PHE A 189 34.62 8.64 -17.29
CA PHE A 189 33.56 9.23 -18.12
C PHE A 189 33.62 10.76 -18.13
N ALA A 190 33.86 11.39 -16.96
CA ALA A 190 34.03 12.83 -16.85
C ALA A 190 35.23 13.34 -17.69
N ASN A 191 36.38 12.65 -17.61
CA ASN A 191 37.55 12.95 -18.42
C ASN A 191 37.34 12.75 -19.93
N LYS A 192 36.57 11.73 -20.30
CA LYS A 192 36.15 11.51 -21.70
C LYS A 192 35.29 12.68 -22.21
N ILE A 193 34.31 13.15 -21.43
CA ILE A 193 33.47 14.30 -21.78
C ILE A 193 34.34 15.54 -22.03
N VAL A 194 35.30 15.83 -21.15
CA VAL A 194 36.21 16.98 -21.27
C VAL A 194 37.12 16.83 -22.49
N SER A 195 37.77 15.68 -22.69
CA SER A 195 38.70 15.43 -23.79
C SER A 195 38.03 15.46 -25.16
N GLU A 196 36.80 14.99 -25.26
CA GLU A 196 36.01 15.04 -26.48
C GLU A 196 35.35 16.40 -26.74
N GLY A 197 35.42 17.33 -25.78
CA GLY A 197 34.79 18.64 -25.88
C GLY A 197 33.25 18.54 -26.01
N ARG A 198 32.64 17.59 -25.30
CA ARG A 198 31.18 17.42 -25.35
C ARG A 198 30.44 18.65 -24.82
N PRO A 199 29.29 19.00 -25.38
CA PRO A 199 28.53 20.18 -24.94
C PRO A 199 27.99 20.03 -23.52
N LEU A 200 27.80 21.15 -22.82
CA LEU A 200 27.06 21.19 -21.54
C LEU A 200 25.56 21.08 -21.84
N VAL A 201 25.03 19.86 -21.74
CA VAL A 201 23.64 19.58 -22.07
C VAL A 201 22.73 20.06 -20.94
N LYS A 202 21.94 21.12 -21.19
CA LYS A 202 20.89 21.57 -20.28
C LYS A 202 19.59 20.89 -20.69
N VAL A 203 19.07 20.03 -19.82
CA VAL A 203 17.85 19.27 -20.11
C VAL A 203 16.66 20.19 -20.36
N ARG A 204 16.59 21.32 -19.71
CA ARG A 204 15.55 22.34 -19.92
C ARG A 204 15.42 22.84 -21.35
N ASP A 205 16.51 22.82 -22.11
CA ASP A 205 16.61 23.33 -23.48
C ASP A 205 16.42 22.19 -24.53
N ALA A 206 16.42 20.92 -24.10
CA ALA A 206 16.24 19.75 -24.96
C ALA A 206 14.76 19.54 -25.24
N ASP A 207 14.28 19.96 -26.39
CA ASP A 207 12.86 19.91 -26.75
C ASP A 207 12.51 18.98 -27.93
N GLU A 208 13.49 18.28 -28.47
CA GLU A 208 13.31 17.45 -29.68
C GLU A 208 12.24 16.37 -29.50
N LYS A 209 12.22 15.70 -28.33
CA LYS A 209 11.24 14.63 -28.08
C LYS A 209 9.86 15.15 -27.79
N ILE A 210 9.73 16.27 -27.05
CA ILE A 210 8.42 16.83 -26.72
C ILE A 210 7.78 17.59 -27.89
N LYS A 211 8.57 18.11 -28.84
CA LYS A 211 8.04 18.74 -30.06
C LYS A 211 7.20 17.78 -30.90
N LEU A 212 7.49 16.48 -30.85
CA LEU A 212 6.75 15.45 -31.57
C LEU A 212 5.30 15.33 -31.09
N ASP A 213 5.07 15.64 -29.82
CA ASP A 213 3.75 15.50 -29.17
C ASP A 213 3.01 16.85 -29.04
N LYS A 214 3.59 17.95 -29.54
CA LYS A 214 3.00 19.28 -29.44
C LYS A 214 1.64 19.34 -30.14
N GLY A 215 0.58 19.71 -29.40
CA GLY A 215 -0.78 19.76 -29.89
C GLY A 215 -1.44 18.39 -30.08
N ASN A 216 -0.84 17.33 -29.54
CA ASN A 216 -1.40 15.97 -29.57
C ASN A 216 -2.33 15.73 -28.37
N ASP A 217 -3.54 16.33 -28.37
CA ASP A 217 -4.51 16.17 -27.31
C ASP A 217 -5.02 14.71 -27.17
N GLU A 218 -4.95 13.93 -28.25
CA GLU A 218 -5.35 12.53 -28.25
C GLU A 218 -4.46 11.68 -27.36
N LEU A 219 -3.13 11.89 -27.36
CA LEU A 219 -2.20 11.21 -26.46
C LEU A 219 -2.63 11.30 -25.00
N PHE A 220 -2.97 12.51 -24.54
CA PHE A 220 -3.32 12.75 -23.15
C PHE A 220 -4.73 12.24 -22.80
N SER A 221 -5.68 12.38 -23.71
CA SER A 221 -7.04 11.86 -23.51
C SER A 221 -7.08 10.34 -23.44
N GLU A 222 -6.34 9.66 -24.32
CA GLU A 222 -6.19 8.20 -24.33
C GLU A 222 -5.45 7.71 -23.07
N PHE A 223 -4.40 8.41 -22.66
CA PHE A 223 -3.68 8.07 -21.44
C PHE A 223 -4.58 8.18 -20.20
N ARG A 224 -5.36 9.27 -20.05
CA ARG A 224 -6.37 9.42 -18.98
C ARG A 224 -7.34 8.25 -18.94
N LYS A 225 -7.89 7.85 -20.09
CA LYS A 225 -8.80 6.70 -20.19
C LYS A 225 -8.11 5.40 -19.72
N SER A 226 -6.85 5.19 -20.09
CA SER A 226 -6.12 3.96 -19.77
C SER A 226 -5.87 3.75 -18.27
N ILE A 227 -5.74 4.84 -17.50
CA ILE A 227 -5.46 4.79 -16.05
C ILE A 227 -6.68 5.08 -15.18
N LEU A 228 -7.82 5.52 -15.75
CA LEU A 228 -9.01 6.00 -15.05
C LEU A 228 -9.46 5.10 -13.90
N ARG A 229 -9.49 3.79 -14.13
CA ARG A 229 -9.90 2.82 -13.11
C ARG A 229 -8.94 2.76 -11.91
N LYS A 230 -7.63 2.91 -12.16
CA LYS A 230 -6.58 2.81 -11.13
C LYS A 230 -6.44 4.09 -10.33
N THR A 231 -6.75 5.22 -10.96
CA THR A 231 -6.53 6.56 -10.39
C THR A 231 -7.82 7.24 -9.93
N ARG A 232 -8.92 6.48 -9.88
CA ARG A 232 -10.23 7.00 -9.44
C ARG A 232 -10.14 7.62 -8.05
N GLY A 233 -10.52 8.89 -7.96
CA GLY A 233 -10.52 9.67 -6.71
C GLY A 233 -9.19 10.34 -6.35
N PHE A 234 -8.07 9.93 -6.95
CA PHE A 234 -6.78 10.58 -6.74
C PHE A 234 -6.62 11.85 -7.58
N LEU A 235 -6.14 12.93 -6.98
CA LEU A 235 -5.85 14.19 -7.67
C LEU A 235 -4.45 14.21 -8.30
N ALA A 236 -3.45 13.66 -7.64
CA ALA A 236 -2.06 13.74 -8.07
C ALA A 236 -1.80 13.16 -9.47
N PRO A 237 -2.37 12.02 -9.91
CA PRO A 237 -2.18 11.52 -11.27
C PRO A 237 -2.65 12.51 -12.34
N GLU A 238 -3.82 13.14 -12.16
CA GLU A 238 -4.33 14.14 -13.11
C GLU A 238 -3.43 15.38 -13.17
N TYR A 239 -2.95 15.85 -12.02
CA TYR A 239 -2.06 17.02 -12.00
C TYR A 239 -0.68 16.72 -12.59
N ASN A 240 -0.17 15.47 -12.46
CA ASN A 240 1.00 15.03 -13.21
C ASN A 240 0.77 15.08 -14.72
N ILE A 241 -0.39 14.66 -15.20
CA ILE A 241 -0.74 14.72 -16.64
C ILE A 241 -0.76 16.17 -17.11
N GLN A 242 -1.40 17.08 -16.35
CA GLN A 242 -1.45 18.51 -16.70
C GLN A 242 -0.04 19.14 -16.75
N CYS A 243 0.87 18.75 -15.87
CA CYS A 243 2.26 19.20 -15.91
C CYS A 243 3.01 18.72 -17.16
N VAL A 244 2.77 17.48 -17.60
CA VAL A 244 3.37 16.97 -18.84
C VAL A 244 2.75 17.67 -20.08
N GLU A 245 1.44 17.92 -20.06
CA GLU A 245 0.79 18.75 -21.09
C GLU A 245 1.44 20.15 -21.17
N ALA A 246 1.71 20.76 -20.02
CA ALA A 246 2.41 22.03 -19.97
C ALA A 246 3.85 21.93 -20.51
N ALA A 247 4.59 20.86 -20.17
CA ALA A 247 5.95 20.63 -20.66
C ALA A 247 6.01 20.52 -22.20
N VAL A 248 4.98 19.92 -22.82
CA VAL A 248 4.88 19.73 -24.27
C VAL A 248 4.47 21.00 -24.99
N ASN A 249 3.53 21.77 -24.42
CA ASN A 249 2.86 22.85 -25.12
C ASN A 249 3.40 24.27 -24.79
N LEU A 250 4.04 24.45 -23.63
CA LEU A 250 4.50 25.73 -23.12
C LEU A 250 6.05 25.84 -23.08
N PRO A 251 6.60 27.07 -23.07
CA PRO A 251 7.98 27.28 -22.73
C PRO A 251 8.31 26.75 -21.33
N PHE A 252 9.56 26.34 -21.10
CA PHE A 252 9.99 25.71 -19.84
C PHE A 252 9.59 26.51 -18.60
N GLU A 253 9.84 27.83 -18.58
CA GLU A 253 9.52 28.70 -17.43
C GLU A 253 8.02 28.80 -17.13
N GLU A 254 7.18 28.71 -18.17
CA GLU A 254 5.73 28.71 -18.02
C GLU A 254 5.25 27.34 -17.48
N GLY A 255 5.86 26.25 -17.98
CA GLY A 255 5.61 24.91 -17.46
C GLY A 255 6.00 24.76 -15.99
N ILE A 256 7.13 25.36 -15.57
CA ILE A 256 7.54 25.39 -14.13
C ILE A 256 6.50 26.11 -13.27
N LYS A 257 5.89 27.19 -13.74
CA LYS A 257 4.82 27.88 -12.98
C LYS A 257 3.60 26.98 -12.82
N VAL A 258 3.20 26.26 -13.86
CA VAL A 258 2.10 25.30 -13.79
C VAL A 258 2.43 24.20 -12.79
N GLU A 259 3.65 23.65 -12.81
CA GLU A 259 4.11 22.65 -11.86
C GLU A 259 4.01 23.16 -10.42
N GLN A 260 4.57 24.35 -10.14
CA GLN A 260 4.55 24.96 -8.81
C GLN A 260 3.13 25.20 -8.28
N ASP A 261 2.24 25.72 -9.11
CA ASP A 261 0.84 25.97 -8.73
C ASP A 261 0.10 24.66 -8.40
N LEU A 262 0.28 23.62 -9.21
CA LEU A 262 -0.35 22.32 -8.99
C LEU A 262 0.28 21.57 -7.82
N PHE A 263 1.60 21.67 -7.64
CA PHE A 263 2.30 21.13 -6.48
C PHE A 263 1.78 21.72 -5.18
N MET A 264 1.63 23.04 -5.10
CA MET A 264 1.12 23.72 -3.91
C MET A 264 -0.32 23.32 -3.58
N LYS A 265 -1.17 23.15 -4.58
CA LYS A 265 -2.54 22.65 -4.39
C LYS A 265 -2.55 21.25 -3.77
N LEU A 266 -1.67 20.36 -4.24
CA LEU A 266 -1.54 19.01 -3.68
C LEU A 266 -0.95 19.04 -2.27
N MET A 267 0.14 19.81 -2.07
CA MET A 267 0.87 19.89 -0.80
C MET A 267 -0.02 20.39 0.35
N THR A 268 -0.91 21.33 0.09
CA THR A 268 -1.84 21.89 1.07
C THR A 268 -3.16 21.11 1.15
N GLY A 269 -3.37 20.13 0.28
CA GLY A 269 -4.58 19.32 0.21
C GLY A 269 -4.60 18.17 1.21
N SER A 270 -5.81 17.72 1.55
CA SER A 270 -6.04 16.59 2.46
C SER A 270 -5.48 15.27 1.92
N GLN A 271 -5.53 15.05 0.59
CA GLN A 271 -5.07 13.78 -0.01
C GLN A 271 -3.57 13.55 0.18
N SER A 272 -2.73 14.57 -0.02
CA SER A 272 -1.31 14.43 0.26
C SER A 272 -1.03 14.25 1.75
N ALA A 273 -1.75 14.96 2.62
CA ALA A 273 -1.63 14.77 4.07
C ALA A 273 -1.97 13.31 4.46
N ALA A 274 -3.06 12.75 3.92
CA ALA A 274 -3.49 11.38 4.15
C ALA A 274 -2.45 10.35 3.65
N GLN A 275 -1.96 10.51 2.41
CA GLN A 275 -1.02 9.56 1.82
C GLN A 275 0.35 9.61 2.50
N ARG A 276 0.83 10.79 2.90
CA ARG A 276 2.05 10.93 3.71
C ARG A 276 1.88 10.31 5.09
N TYR A 277 0.73 10.51 5.74
CA TYR A 277 0.41 9.86 6.99
C TYR A 277 0.46 8.32 6.87
N ILE A 278 -0.20 7.74 5.87
CA ILE A 278 -0.17 6.29 5.64
C ILE A 278 1.24 5.78 5.34
N PHE A 279 2.04 6.55 4.59
CA PHE A 279 3.44 6.21 4.33
C PHE A 279 4.27 6.08 5.61
N PHE A 280 4.09 6.95 6.59
CA PHE A 280 4.75 6.84 7.89
C PHE A 280 4.14 5.74 8.75
N ALA A 281 2.82 5.62 8.76
CA ALA A 281 2.09 4.58 9.48
C ALA A 281 2.55 3.16 9.08
N GLN A 282 2.75 2.89 7.78
CA GLN A 282 3.27 1.61 7.30
C GLN A 282 4.68 1.27 7.82
N ARG A 283 5.50 2.28 8.11
CA ARG A 283 6.83 2.07 8.71
C ARG A 283 6.77 1.89 10.21
N GLN A 284 5.70 2.35 10.84
CA GLN A 284 5.52 2.33 12.28
C GLN A 284 4.75 1.11 12.76
N VAL A 285 3.81 0.59 11.95
CA VAL A 285 2.91 -0.51 12.34
C VAL A 285 3.64 -1.78 12.79
N THR A 286 4.84 -2.03 12.28
CA THR A 286 5.67 -3.19 12.67
C THR A 286 6.55 -2.95 13.89
N LYS A 287 6.56 -1.72 14.45
CA LYS A 287 7.33 -1.40 15.66
C LYS A 287 6.44 -1.61 16.88
N ILE A 288 6.61 -2.72 17.53
CA ILE A 288 5.81 -3.11 18.70
C ILE A 288 6.57 -2.68 19.97
N PRO A 289 5.95 -1.89 20.87
CA PRO A 289 6.65 -1.24 21.99
C PRO A 289 7.41 -2.18 22.94
N ASP A 290 6.89 -3.39 23.15
CA ASP A 290 7.48 -4.39 24.05
C ASP A 290 8.33 -5.45 23.34
N ILE A 291 8.60 -5.32 22.03
CA ILE A 291 9.44 -6.21 21.24
C ILE A 291 10.70 -5.45 20.81
N GLU A 292 11.81 -5.83 21.41
CA GLU A 292 13.12 -5.25 21.12
C GLU A 292 13.67 -5.78 19.79
N LYS A 293 14.56 -5.01 19.17
CA LYS A 293 15.18 -5.38 17.90
C LYS A 293 15.98 -6.69 17.99
N GLU A 294 16.52 -6.96 19.16
CA GLU A 294 17.33 -8.12 19.51
C GLU A 294 16.49 -9.33 19.94
N THR A 295 15.15 -9.23 19.97
CA THR A 295 14.26 -10.35 20.30
C THR A 295 14.57 -11.54 19.39
N PRO A 296 14.88 -12.73 19.96
CA PRO A 296 15.21 -13.90 19.17
C PRO A 296 14.10 -14.29 18.22
N LEU A 297 14.45 -14.53 16.96
CA LEU A 297 13.52 -15.01 15.96
C LEU A 297 13.58 -16.54 15.88
N LYS A 298 12.41 -17.16 15.72
CA LYS A 298 12.30 -18.56 15.31
C LYS A 298 12.53 -18.63 13.81
N GLU A 299 13.43 -19.50 13.36
CA GLU A 299 13.65 -19.71 11.92
C GLU A 299 12.45 -20.44 11.31
N ILE A 300 11.97 -19.92 10.18
CA ILE A 300 10.85 -20.49 9.42
C ILE A 300 11.37 -20.83 8.02
N ASN A 301 11.75 -22.09 7.84
CA ASN A 301 12.28 -22.65 6.61
C ASN A 301 11.29 -23.60 5.94
N SER A 302 10.25 -24.04 6.65
CA SER A 302 9.19 -24.91 6.15
C SER A 302 7.84 -24.56 6.80
N VAL A 303 6.75 -24.71 6.05
CA VAL A 303 5.40 -24.33 6.50
C VAL A 303 4.41 -25.44 6.23
N GLY A 304 3.61 -25.77 7.25
CA GLY A 304 2.41 -26.60 7.12
C GLY A 304 1.17 -25.73 6.96
N VAL A 305 0.27 -26.08 6.05
CA VAL A 305 -1.03 -25.42 5.90
C VAL A 305 -2.13 -26.46 5.95
N ILE A 306 -3.10 -26.30 6.85
CA ILE A 306 -4.22 -27.24 7.02
C ILE A 306 -5.44 -26.67 6.34
N GLY A 307 -5.94 -27.36 5.31
CA GLY A 307 -7.01 -26.94 4.42
C GLY A 307 -6.50 -26.52 3.05
N ALA A 308 -6.97 -27.15 1.98
CA ALA A 308 -6.63 -26.83 0.59
C ALA A 308 -7.71 -25.99 -0.12
N GLY A 309 -8.55 -25.30 0.64
CA GLY A 309 -9.58 -24.39 0.14
C GLY A 309 -8.99 -23.05 -0.34
N THR A 310 -9.86 -22.08 -0.58
CA THR A 310 -9.49 -20.74 -1.08
C THR A 310 -8.42 -20.07 -0.21
N MET A 311 -8.58 -20.11 1.13
CA MET A 311 -7.62 -19.48 2.04
C MET A 311 -6.33 -20.27 2.10
N GLY A 312 -6.37 -21.58 2.41
CA GLY A 312 -5.14 -22.36 2.54
C GLY A 312 -4.34 -22.44 1.25
N GLY A 313 -5.00 -22.56 0.09
CA GLY A 313 -4.33 -22.48 -1.21
C GLY A 313 -3.64 -21.15 -1.43
N GLY A 314 -4.32 -20.03 -1.16
CA GLY A 314 -3.74 -18.69 -1.27
C GLY A 314 -2.59 -18.43 -0.29
N ILE A 315 -2.71 -18.94 0.95
CA ILE A 315 -1.64 -18.88 1.97
C ILE A 315 -0.41 -19.66 1.49
N SER A 316 -0.60 -20.89 0.99
CA SER A 316 0.48 -21.73 0.44
C SER A 316 1.24 -21.02 -0.69
N MET A 317 0.52 -20.34 -1.57
CA MET A 317 1.13 -19.55 -2.66
C MET A 317 2.05 -18.44 -2.13
N ASN A 318 1.70 -17.76 -1.03
CA ASN A 318 2.55 -16.70 -0.47
C ASN A 318 3.93 -17.22 -0.08
N PHE A 319 4.00 -18.41 0.54
CA PHE A 319 5.27 -19.02 0.95
C PHE A 319 6.05 -19.58 -0.24
N ALA A 320 5.39 -20.29 -1.16
CA ALA A 320 6.02 -20.80 -2.37
C ALA A 320 6.60 -19.68 -3.26
N ASN A 321 5.96 -18.51 -3.30
CA ASN A 321 6.44 -17.32 -4.04
C ASN A 321 7.80 -16.81 -3.55
N VAL A 322 8.18 -17.10 -2.31
CA VAL A 322 9.45 -16.68 -1.71
C VAL A 322 10.40 -17.86 -1.43
N GLY A 323 10.15 -19.01 -2.08
CA GLY A 323 11.02 -20.17 -2.04
C GLY A 323 10.93 -21.01 -0.75
N ILE A 324 9.87 -20.83 0.06
CA ILE A 324 9.65 -21.64 1.27
C ILE A 324 8.77 -22.84 0.92
N PRO A 325 9.23 -24.09 1.19
CA PRO A 325 8.44 -25.29 0.95
C PRO A 325 7.22 -25.34 1.87
N VAL A 326 6.11 -25.82 1.30
CA VAL A 326 4.82 -25.92 1.99
C VAL A 326 4.32 -27.36 1.95
N THR A 327 3.93 -27.89 3.10
CA THR A 327 3.13 -29.13 3.20
C THR A 327 1.68 -28.74 3.42
N ILE A 328 0.84 -28.97 2.41
CA ILE A 328 -0.61 -28.67 2.50
C ILE A 328 -1.39 -29.96 2.84
N ILE A 329 -2.22 -29.86 3.87
CA ILE A 329 -3.03 -30.99 4.37
C ILE A 329 -4.49 -30.79 3.97
N GLU A 330 -5.12 -31.88 3.49
CA GLU A 330 -6.57 -31.93 3.27
C GLU A 330 -7.13 -33.31 3.67
N GLN A 331 -8.39 -33.35 4.08
CA GLN A 331 -9.04 -34.56 4.60
C GLN A 331 -9.16 -35.71 3.59
N SER A 332 -9.21 -35.41 2.29
CA SER A 332 -9.31 -36.43 1.24
C SER A 332 -8.45 -36.06 0.04
N GLN A 333 -7.97 -37.10 -0.66
CA GLN A 333 -7.18 -36.92 -1.88
C GLN A 333 -7.94 -36.12 -2.95
N GLU A 334 -9.24 -36.37 -3.12
CA GLU A 334 -10.06 -35.65 -4.09
C GLU A 334 -10.08 -34.13 -3.83
N ARG A 335 -10.27 -33.73 -2.56
CA ARG A 335 -10.25 -32.30 -2.19
C ARG A 335 -8.86 -31.69 -2.32
N LEU A 336 -7.84 -32.47 -1.98
CA LEU A 336 -6.44 -32.07 -2.12
C LEU A 336 -6.09 -31.80 -3.59
N ASP A 337 -6.42 -32.74 -4.49
CA ASP A 337 -6.16 -32.61 -5.93
C ASP A 337 -6.91 -31.41 -6.52
N LYS A 338 -8.15 -31.18 -6.09
CA LYS A 338 -8.92 -29.99 -6.47
C LYS A 338 -8.23 -28.70 -6.00
N GLY A 339 -7.77 -28.66 -4.75
CA GLY A 339 -7.06 -27.50 -4.18
C GLY A 339 -5.76 -27.19 -4.93
N LEU A 340 -4.93 -28.22 -5.15
CA LEU A 340 -3.68 -28.08 -5.93
C LEU A 340 -3.95 -27.64 -7.38
N GLY A 341 -5.02 -28.15 -7.99
CA GLY A 341 -5.46 -27.73 -9.32
C GLY A 341 -5.83 -26.24 -9.38
N ILE A 342 -6.48 -25.70 -8.34
CA ILE A 342 -6.81 -24.28 -8.23
C ILE A 342 -5.53 -23.43 -8.08
N ILE A 343 -4.58 -23.86 -7.26
CA ILE A 343 -3.30 -23.19 -7.09
C ILE A 343 -2.55 -23.12 -8.43
N ARG A 344 -2.41 -24.24 -9.14
CA ARG A 344 -1.79 -24.32 -10.46
C ARG A 344 -2.46 -23.35 -11.45
N LYS A 345 -3.78 -23.37 -11.53
CA LYS A 345 -4.54 -22.47 -12.40
C LYS A 345 -4.29 -20.98 -12.09
N ASN A 346 -4.15 -20.62 -10.81
CA ASN A 346 -3.82 -19.25 -10.41
C ASN A 346 -2.42 -18.82 -10.90
N TYR A 347 -1.43 -19.72 -10.82
CA TYR A 347 -0.10 -19.46 -11.36
C TYR A 347 -0.10 -19.36 -12.87
N GLU A 348 -0.75 -20.29 -13.58
CA GLU A 348 -0.92 -20.27 -15.02
C GLU A 348 -1.58 -18.99 -15.53
N ASN A 349 -2.64 -18.53 -14.85
CA ASN A 349 -3.29 -17.25 -15.14
C ASN A 349 -2.33 -16.05 -14.94
N THR A 350 -1.41 -16.16 -14.00
CA THR A 350 -0.40 -15.12 -13.74
C THR A 350 0.68 -15.14 -14.81
N ALA A 351 1.09 -16.32 -15.27
CA ALA A 351 2.02 -16.51 -16.37
C ALA A 351 1.44 -16.03 -17.71
N ALA A 352 0.17 -16.34 -18.00
CA ALA A 352 -0.53 -15.86 -19.19
C ALA A 352 -0.59 -14.33 -19.31
N LYS A 353 -0.50 -13.62 -18.15
CA LYS A 353 -0.41 -12.15 -18.09
C LYS A 353 1.05 -11.64 -18.18
N GLY A 354 2.02 -12.50 -18.42
CA GLY A 354 3.44 -12.15 -18.53
C GLY A 354 4.10 -11.70 -17.21
N ARG A 355 3.50 -12.00 -16.05
CA ARG A 355 4.02 -11.59 -14.74
C ARG A 355 5.03 -12.56 -14.15
N ILE A 356 4.96 -13.81 -14.53
CA ILE A 356 5.91 -14.88 -14.21
C ILE A 356 6.13 -15.75 -15.45
N SER A 357 7.23 -16.51 -15.50
CA SER A 357 7.47 -17.47 -16.58
C SER A 357 6.79 -18.82 -16.27
N ASN A 358 6.67 -19.68 -17.29
CA ASN A 358 6.16 -21.04 -17.10
C ASN A 358 7.10 -21.89 -16.24
N GLU A 359 8.41 -21.67 -16.32
CA GLU A 359 9.42 -22.32 -15.46
C GLU A 359 9.15 -21.93 -13.99
N GLN A 360 8.87 -20.67 -13.71
CA GLN A 360 8.52 -20.23 -12.36
C GLN A 360 7.20 -20.82 -11.86
N VAL A 361 6.25 -21.16 -12.74
CA VAL A 361 5.05 -21.92 -12.35
C VAL A 361 5.43 -23.28 -11.81
N GLU A 362 6.28 -24.04 -12.55
CA GLU A 362 6.71 -25.37 -12.12
C GLU A 362 7.61 -25.34 -10.87
N GLU A 363 8.52 -24.39 -10.78
CA GLU A 363 9.35 -24.19 -9.57
C GLU A 363 8.49 -23.96 -8.31
N ARG A 364 7.48 -23.09 -8.39
CA ARG A 364 6.59 -22.79 -7.27
C ARG A 364 5.67 -23.95 -6.93
N MET A 365 5.15 -24.65 -7.94
CA MET A 365 4.33 -25.85 -7.70
C MET A 365 5.13 -26.98 -7.06
N ALA A 366 6.42 -27.14 -7.40
CA ALA A 366 7.29 -28.13 -6.80
C ALA A 366 7.58 -27.89 -5.30
N LEU A 367 7.38 -26.67 -4.82
CA LEU A 367 7.50 -26.34 -3.39
C LEU A 367 6.25 -26.70 -2.58
N ILE A 368 5.13 -27.06 -3.22
CA ILE A 368 3.86 -27.36 -2.54
C ILE A 368 3.62 -28.88 -2.57
N ASN A 369 3.77 -29.50 -1.42
CA ASN A 369 3.59 -30.94 -1.22
C ASN A 369 2.25 -31.24 -0.54
N GLY A 370 1.36 -31.95 -1.24
CA GLY A 370 0.05 -32.35 -0.71
C GLY A 370 0.10 -33.62 0.10
N GLN A 371 -0.56 -33.64 1.26
CA GLN A 371 -0.67 -34.77 2.15
C GLN A 371 -2.09 -34.86 2.73
N THR A 372 -2.48 -36.07 3.23
CA THR A 372 -3.80 -36.29 3.84
C THR A 372 -3.74 -36.61 5.34
N SER A 373 -2.56 -36.71 5.94
CA SER A 373 -2.36 -36.90 7.37
C SER A 373 -1.69 -35.69 8.02
N LEU A 374 -2.14 -35.31 9.22
CA LEU A 374 -1.51 -34.29 10.05
C LEU A 374 -0.09 -34.71 10.49
N ASP A 375 0.24 -36.01 10.53
CA ASP A 375 1.58 -36.49 10.89
C ASP A 375 2.68 -35.95 9.97
N ALA A 376 2.33 -35.57 8.74
CA ALA A 376 3.27 -34.96 7.80
C ALA A 376 3.71 -33.53 8.21
N LEU A 377 3.17 -32.99 9.30
CA LEU A 377 3.51 -31.68 9.85
C LEU A 377 4.55 -31.72 10.98
N ASP A 378 5.05 -32.91 11.35
CA ASP A 378 5.94 -33.15 12.48
C ASP A 378 7.21 -32.30 12.45
N SER A 379 7.76 -32.05 11.28
CA SER A 379 9.03 -31.35 11.06
C SER A 379 8.86 -29.86 10.66
N GLN A 380 7.62 -29.36 10.53
CA GLN A 380 7.38 -27.99 10.07
C GLN A 380 7.73 -26.95 11.15
N ASP A 381 8.20 -25.76 10.72
CA ASP A 381 8.56 -24.65 11.61
C ASP A 381 7.36 -23.78 11.99
N LEU A 382 6.41 -23.64 11.06
CA LEU A 382 5.17 -22.89 11.22
C LEU A 382 4.01 -23.71 10.65
N ILE A 383 2.95 -23.86 11.41
CA ILE A 383 1.72 -24.50 10.95
C ILE A 383 0.60 -23.45 10.94
N ILE A 384 -0.13 -23.33 9.84
CA ILE A 384 -1.26 -22.40 9.69
C ILE A 384 -2.52 -23.21 9.42
N GLU A 385 -3.42 -23.21 10.39
CA GLU A 385 -4.73 -23.83 10.27
C GLU A 385 -5.70 -22.87 9.51
N ALA A 386 -6.28 -23.34 8.41
CA ALA A 386 -7.20 -22.62 7.55
C ALA A 386 -8.42 -23.46 7.15
N VAL A 387 -8.99 -24.18 8.14
CA VAL A 387 -10.23 -24.99 7.98
C VAL A 387 -11.48 -24.16 8.25
N PHE A 388 -12.64 -24.81 8.28
CA PHE A 388 -13.93 -24.14 8.57
C PHE A 388 -13.91 -23.42 9.92
N GLU A 389 -14.63 -22.27 9.98
CA GLU A 389 -14.71 -21.41 11.15
C GLU A 389 -15.62 -22.03 12.22
N ASN A 390 -15.07 -22.98 12.97
CA ASN A 390 -15.73 -23.69 14.05
C ASN A 390 -14.75 -23.90 15.21
N MET A 391 -15.11 -23.43 16.41
CA MET A 391 -14.23 -23.44 17.57
C MET A 391 -13.84 -24.88 17.99
N ASP A 392 -14.79 -25.79 18.07
CA ASP A 392 -14.52 -27.16 18.52
C ASP A 392 -13.57 -27.89 17.56
N LEU A 393 -13.80 -27.71 16.23
CA LEU A 393 -12.90 -28.27 15.21
C LEU A 393 -11.48 -27.73 15.34
N LYS A 394 -11.33 -26.41 15.55
CA LYS A 394 -10.01 -25.79 15.70
C LYS A 394 -9.31 -26.26 16.99
N LYS A 395 -10.03 -26.34 18.09
CA LYS A 395 -9.53 -26.91 19.35
C LYS A 395 -9.03 -28.34 19.18
N ASP A 396 -9.79 -29.20 18.53
CA ASP A 396 -9.41 -30.59 18.25
C ASP A 396 -8.13 -30.67 17.39
N ILE A 397 -8.02 -29.84 16.37
CA ILE A 397 -6.83 -29.76 15.52
C ILE A 397 -5.63 -29.31 16.33
N PHE A 398 -5.72 -28.23 17.12
CA PHE A 398 -4.60 -27.73 17.91
C PHE A 398 -4.12 -28.71 18.98
N LYS A 399 -5.04 -29.44 19.59
CA LYS A 399 -4.70 -30.54 20.51
C LYS A 399 -3.91 -31.67 19.82
N GLN A 400 -4.26 -32.02 18.58
CA GLN A 400 -3.50 -32.99 17.79
C GLN A 400 -2.13 -32.44 17.39
N LEU A 401 -2.06 -31.18 16.93
CA LEU A 401 -0.80 -30.52 16.55
C LEU A 401 0.19 -30.42 17.71
N ASP A 402 -0.32 -30.23 18.94
CA ASP A 402 0.52 -30.20 20.14
C ASP A 402 1.32 -31.48 20.33
N GLY A 403 0.73 -32.63 19.99
CA GLY A 403 1.39 -33.94 20.06
C GLY A 403 2.21 -34.32 18.83
N ILE A 404 1.98 -33.71 17.68
CA ILE A 404 2.61 -34.07 16.39
C ILE A 404 3.81 -33.17 16.10
N CYS A 405 3.63 -31.85 16.27
CA CYS A 405 4.63 -30.89 15.82
C CYS A 405 5.85 -30.83 16.75
N LYS A 406 7.02 -30.64 16.17
CA LYS A 406 8.26 -30.48 16.91
C LYS A 406 8.22 -29.35 17.95
N ASP A 407 9.03 -29.42 18.98
CA ASP A 407 9.21 -28.36 19.94
C ASP A 407 9.64 -27.05 19.26
N GLY A 408 9.03 -25.94 19.68
CA GLY A 408 9.34 -24.62 19.15
C GLY A 408 8.68 -24.28 17.82
N ALA A 409 7.92 -25.18 17.19
CA ALA A 409 7.10 -24.87 16.03
C ALA A 409 6.01 -23.86 16.42
N ILE A 410 5.76 -22.88 15.53
CA ILE A 410 4.67 -21.90 15.72
C ILE A 410 3.38 -22.53 15.23
N LEU A 411 2.34 -22.50 16.06
CA LEU A 411 1.00 -22.97 15.73
C LEU A 411 0.08 -21.77 15.51
N ALA A 412 -0.36 -21.57 14.28
CA ALA A 412 -1.16 -20.40 13.92
C ALA A 412 -2.56 -20.79 13.42
N SER A 413 -3.57 -20.03 13.82
CA SER A 413 -4.93 -20.12 13.25
C SER A 413 -5.19 -18.94 12.33
N ASN A 414 -5.75 -19.22 11.14
CA ASN A 414 -6.27 -18.20 10.21
C ASN A 414 -7.75 -17.86 10.54
N THR A 415 -8.19 -18.02 11.77
CA THR A 415 -9.54 -17.60 12.17
C THR A 415 -9.75 -16.11 11.90
N SER A 416 -10.97 -15.74 11.56
CA SER A 416 -11.36 -14.35 11.29
C SER A 416 -12.06 -13.67 12.48
N ALA A 417 -12.43 -14.43 13.53
CA ALA A 417 -13.24 -13.91 14.63
C ALA A 417 -13.15 -14.69 15.94
N LEU A 418 -12.69 -15.94 15.91
CA LEU A 418 -12.68 -16.81 17.09
C LEU A 418 -11.58 -16.44 18.09
N ASP A 419 -11.81 -16.73 19.35
CA ASP A 419 -10.87 -16.44 20.41
C ASP A 419 -9.63 -17.33 20.33
N VAL A 420 -8.49 -16.71 19.97
CA VAL A 420 -7.19 -17.39 19.86
C VAL A 420 -6.69 -17.89 21.21
N ASN A 421 -7.09 -17.26 22.33
CA ASN A 421 -6.72 -17.71 23.66
C ASN A 421 -7.38 -19.05 24.01
N GLU A 422 -8.63 -19.24 23.61
CA GLU A 422 -9.31 -20.53 23.79
C GLU A 422 -8.66 -21.65 22.97
N ILE A 423 -8.23 -21.34 21.74
CA ILE A 423 -7.51 -22.30 20.89
C ILE A 423 -6.16 -22.65 21.52
N ALA A 424 -5.43 -21.63 21.98
CA ALA A 424 -4.12 -21.80 22.62
C ALA A 424 -4.19 -22.64 23.90
N ALA A 425 -5.29 -22.54 24.65
CA ALA A 425 -5.49 -23.28 25.90
C ALA A 425 -5.59 -24.80 25.72
N GLU A 426 -5.86 -25.28 24.50
CA GLU A 426 -5.87 -26.72 24.19
C GLU A 426 -4.47 -27.32 23.99
N THR A 427 -3.43 -26.48 23.97
CA THR A 427 -2.03 -26.90 23.79
C THR A 427 -1.26 -26.83 25.09
N SER A 428 -0.19 -27.61 25.21
CA SER A 428 0.75 -27.55 26.32
C SER A 428 1.73 -26.36 26.24
N ARG A 429 1.76 -25.67 25.08
CA ARG A 429 2.65 -24.55 24.73
C ARG A 429 1.88 -23.34 24.15
N PRO A 430 0.97 -22.74 24.93
CA PRO A 430 0.18 -21.60 24.47
C PRO A 430 1.02 -20.37 24.08
N GLU A 431 2.28 -20.30 24.53
CA GLU A 431 3.25 -19.27 24.13
C GLU A 431 3.71 -19.39 22.67
N ASP A 432 3.53 -20.55 22.04
CA ASP A 432 3.85 -20.80 20.63
C ASP A 432 2.62 -20.65 19.72
N VAL A 433 1.47 -20.30 20.28
CA VAL A 433 0.22 -20.14 19.53
C VAL A 433 -0.04 -18.67 19.19
N ILE A 434 -0.51 -18.41 17.97
CA ILE A 434 -0.83 -17.06 17.46
C ILE A 434 -1.96 -17.11 16.42
N GLY A 435 -2.66 -16.00 16.24
CA GLY A 435 -3.54 -15.82 15.08
C GLY A 435 -2.77 -15.19 13.92
N LEU A 436 -2.95 -15.75 12.71
CA LEU A 436 -2.46 -15.17 11.46
C LEU A 436 -3.64 -15.03 10.51
N HIS A 437 -4.37 -13.93 10.64
CA HIS A 437 -5.58 -13.66 9.87
C HIS A 437 -5.22 -13.06 8.51
N PHE A 438 -5.19 -13.91 7.48
CA PHE A 438 -5.05 -13.52 6.08
C PHE A 438 -6.41 -13.12 5.50
N PHE A 439 -6.39 -12.21 4.53
CA PHE A 439 -7.59 -11.72 3.86
C PHE A 439 -7.80 -12.39 2.50
N SER A 440 -9.05 -12.64 2.15
CA SER A 440 -9.41 -13.36 0.92
C SER A 440 -9.41 -12.44 -0.32
N PRO A 441 -8.76 -12.83 -1.44
CA PRO A 441 -7.91 -14.01 -1.63
C PRO A 441 -6.51 -13.80 -1.03
N ALA A 442 -6.01 -14.77 -0.25
CA ALA A 442 -4.78 -14.59 0.53
C ALA A 442 -3.53 -14.33 -0.32
N ASN A 443 -3.46 -14.84 -1.55
CA ASN A 443 -2.37 -14.59 -2.49
C ASN A 443 -2.39 -13.18 -3.12
N VAL A 444 -3.48 -12.42 -2.96
CA VAL A 444 -3.65 -11.07 -3.55
C VAL A 444 -3.68 -9.98 -2.49
N MET A 445 -4.44 -10.19 -1.42
CA MET A 445 -4.63 -9.19 -0.37
C MET A 445 -3.34 -8.95 0.41
N LYS A 446 -3.03 -7.68 0.67
CA LYS A 446 -1.76 -7.28 1.27
C LYS A 446 -1.75 -7.39 2.79
N LEU A 447 -2.89 -7.21 3.45
CA LEU A 447 -2.99 -7.19 4.90
C LEU A 447 -2.81 -8.57 5.51
N LEU A 448 -2.12 -8.61 6.66
CA LEU A 448 -2.08 -9.71 7.61
C LEU A 448 -2.30 -9.14 9.02
N GLU A 449 -3.41 -9.47 9.68
CA GLU A 449 -3.56 -9.22 11.12
C GLU A 449 -2.84 -10.33 11.89
N ILE A 450 -1.86 -9.94 12.68
CA ILE A 450 -1.15 -10.82 13.62
C ILE A 450 -1.87 -10.70 14.96
N VAL A 451 -2.68 -11.69 15.28
CA VAL A 451 -3.55 -11.69 16.47
C VAL A 451 -2.78 -12.30 17.63
N ARG A 452 -2.34 -11.43 18.54
CA ARG A 452 -1.54 -11.80 19.69
C ARG A 452 -2.44 -12.26 20.85
N GLY A 453 -2.36 -13.54 21.21
CA GLY A 453 -3.00 -14.05 22.41
C GLY A 453 -2.26 -13.63 23.70
N ASP A 454 -2.94 -13.75 24.84
CA ASP A 454 -2.43 -13.32 26.15
C ASP A 454 -1.11 -13.98 26.54
N LYS A 455 -0.91 -15.23 26.12
CA LYS A 455 0.29 -16.01 26.41
C LYS A 455 1.30 -16.06 25.28
N THR A 456 0.97 -15.53 24.10
CA THR A 456 1.84 -15.56 22.92
C THR A 456 3.17 -14.87 23.22
N SER A 457 4.28 -15.57 23.03
CA SER A 457 5.62 -15.06 23.33
C SER A 457 6.06 -13.96 22.37
N LYS A 458 6.93 -13.07 22.86
CA LYS A 458 7.54 -12.00 22.06
C LYS A 458 8.28 -12.53 20.84
N SER A 459 8.96 -13.68 21.00
CA SER A 459 9.67 -14.35 19.91
C SER A 459 8.73 -14.80 18.79
N VAL A 460 7.55 -15.32 19.12
CA VAL A 460 6.54 -15.74 18.14
C VAL A 460 5.97 -14.52 17.38
N VAL A 461 5.67 -13.43 18.09
CA VAL A 461 5.21 -12.18 17.43
C VAL A 461 6.29 -11.60 16.53
N ALA A 462 7.54 -11.51 17.00
CA ALA A 462 8.67 -11.01 16.21
C ALA A 462 8.91 -11.87 14.95
N SER A 463 8.86 -13.21 15.09
CA SER A 463 8.99 -14.14 13.96
C SER A 463 7.83 -14.00 12.96
N SER A 464 6.61 -13.79 13.46
CA SER A 464 5.42 -13.55 12.61
C SER A 464 5.54 -12.24 11.82
N LEU A 465 6.08 -11.18 12.41
CA LEU A 465 6.38 -9.92 11.71
C LEU A 465 7.48 -10.13 10.65
N ALA A 466 8.53 -10.88 10.97
CA ALA A 466 9.63 -11.17 10.04
C ALA A 466 9.13 -11.98 8.83
N ILE A 467 8.32 -13.03 9.06
CA ILE A 467 7.78 -13.85 7.98
C ILE A 467 6.76 -13.08 7.15
N ALA A 468 5.92 -12.25 7.77
CA ALA A 468 4.98 -11.38 7.05
C ALA A 468 5.72 -10.47 6.06
N LYS A 469 6.83 -9.85 6.49
CA LYS A 469 7.69 -9.05 5.63
C LYS A 469 8.30 -9.87 4.49
N LYS A 470 8.76 -11.10 4.77
CA LYS A 470 9.36 -12.00 3.75
C LYS A 470 8.35 -12.37 2.68
N ILE A 471 7.10 -12.66 3.06
CA ILE A 471 6.00 -12.95 2.12
C ILE A 471 5.29 -11.69 1.59
N GLN A 472 5.88 -10.52 1.78
CA GLN A 472 5.41 -9.22 1.26
C GLN A 472 4.01 -8.81 1.75
N LYS A 473 3.65 -9.18 2.99
CA LYS A 473 2.44 -8.70 3.66
C LYS A 473 2.72 -7.45 4.48
N ILE A 474 1.70 -6.62 4.59
CA ILE A 474 1.64 -5.50 5.53
C ILE A 474 0.98 -6.04 6.80
N ALA A 475 1.76 -6.17 7.86
CA ALA A 475 1.31 -6.77 9.10
C ALA A 475 0.93 -5.72 10.14
N ALA A 476 -0.20 -5.93 10.82
CA ALA A 476 -0.59 -5.19 12.00
C ALA A 476 -0.78 -6.17 13.17
N VAL A 477 -0.14 -5.88 14.31
CA VAL A 477 -0.33 -6.67 15.54
C VAL A 477 -1.55 -6.15 16.28
N VAL A 478 -2.49 -7.06 16.55
CA VAL A 478 -3.79 -6.76 17.17
C VAL A 478 -4.06 -7.71 18.34
N GLY A 479 -4.90 -7.29 19.26
CA GLY A 479 -5.37 -8.11 20.38
C GLY A 479 -6.50 -9.05 19.98
N VAL A 480 -6.83 -9.97 20.89
CA VAL A 480 -7.93 -10.94 20.73
C VAL A 480 -9.25 -10.27 21.13
N CYS A 481 -10.14 -10.09 20.16
CA CYS A 481 -11.52 -9.68 20.37
C CYS A 481 -12.39 -10.18 19.21
N PRO A 482 -13.74 -10.25 19.35
CA PRO A 482 -14.62 -10.73 18.30
C PRO A 482 -14.46 -9.94 16.99
N GLY A 483 -14.00 -10.60 15.91
CA GLY A 483 -13.75 -9.99 14.61
C GLY A 483 -12.47 -9.14 14.55
N PHE A 484 -11.62 -9.21 15.56
CA PHE A 484 -10.37 -8.47 15.68
C PHE A 484 -10.56 -6.97 15.42
N VAL A 485 -9.60 -6.31 14.79
CA VAL A 485 -9.74 -4.88 14.48
C VAL A 485 -10.59 -4.66 13.23
N GLY A 486 -10.28 -5.37 12.17
CA GLY A 486 -10.87 -5.11 10.86
C GLY A 486 -12.35 -5.48 10.77
N ASN A 487 -12.72 -6.73 11.07
CA ASN A 487 -14.10 -7.21 10.99
C ASN A 487 -15.00 -6.57 12.06
N ARG A 488 -14.46 -6.26 13.23
CA ARG A 488 -15.19 -5.56 14.30
C ARG A 488 -15.67 -4.17 13.86
N ILE A 489 -14.80 -3.41 13.19
CA ILE A 489 -15.16 -2.11 12.61
C ILE A 489 -16.09 -2.30 11.40
N LEU A 490 -15.85 -3.32 10.54
CA LEU A 490 -16.70 -3.62 9.39
C LEU A 490 -18.16 -3.88 9.81
N ALA A 491 -18.35 -4.58 10.92
CA ALA A 491 -19.68 -4.91 11.44
C ALA A 491 -20.52 -3.64 11.70
N GLN A 492 -19.90 -2.52 12.09
CA GLN A 492 -20.60 -1.25 12.31
C GLN A 492 -21.20 -0.72 11.00
N ARG A 493 -20.40 -0.68 9.93
CA ARG A 493 -20.85 -0.26 8.59
C ARG A 493 -21.97 -1.16 8.06
N GLN A 494 -21.79 -2.49 8.17
CA GLN A 494 -22.77 -3.43 7.66
C GLN A 494 -24.11 -3.34 8.41
N ARG A 495 -24.07 -3.16 9.73
CA ARG A 495 -25.28 -2.96 10.53
C ARG A 495 -26.05 -1.73 10.06
N GLU A 496 -25.37 -0.60 9.89
CA GLU A 496 -26.02 0.65 9.51
C GLU A 496 -26.51 0.61 8.04
N ALA A 497 -25.73 0.03 7.13
CA ALA A 497 -26.18 -0.16 5.75
C ALA A 497 -27.50 -0.99 5.69
N ASN A 498 -27.59 -2.09 6.46
CA ASN A 498 -28.79 -2.91 6.53
C ASN A 498 -30.00 -2.17 7.18
N LYS A 499 -29.76 -1.30 8.17
CA LYS A 499 -30.83 -0.46 8.73
C LYS A 499 -31.32 0.58 7.73
N LEU A 500 -30.41 1.24 7.04
CA LEU A 500 -30.73 2.28 6.06
C LEU A 500 -31.62 1.78 4.93
N ILE A 501 -31.41 0.54 4.42
CA ILE A 501 -32.30 0.00 3.40
C ILE A 501 -33.71 -0.25 3.93
N LEU A 502 -33.87 -0.59 5.21
CA LEU A 502 -35.19 -0.74 5.83
C LEU A 502 -35.86 0.61 6.08
N GLU A 503 -35.09 1.68 6.24
CA GLU A 503 -35.56 3.04 6.42
C GLU A 503 -35.92 3.75 5.10
N GLY A 504 -35.61 3.14 3.93
CA GLY A 504 -36.02 3.66 2.63
C GLY A 504 -34.89 3.93 1.63
N ALA A 505 -33.61 3.83 2.02
CA ALA A 505 -32.52 3.86 1.08
C ALA A 505 -32.50 2.57 0.24
N LEU A 506 -32.09 2.65 -1.02
CA LEU A 506 -31.93 1.48 -1.85
C LEU A 506 -30.48 0.93 -1.79
N PRO A 507 -30.26 -0.36 -2.00
CA PRO A 507 -28.91 -0.94 -1.95
C PRO A 507 -27.90 -0.21 -2.84
N TRP A 508 -28.32 0.20 -4.03
CA TRP A 508 -27.48 0.95 -4.98
C TRP A 508 -27.18 2.38 -4.53
N ASP A 509 -28.11 3.05 -3.82
CA ASP A 509 -27.85 4.41 -3.30
C ASP A 509 -26.76 4.39 -2.25
N ILE A 510 -26.76 3.37 -1.38
CA ILE A 510 -25.73 3.17 -0.35
C ILE A 510 -24.39 2.76 -0.97
N ASP A 511 -24.42 1.79 -1.90
CA ASP A 511 -23.24 1.32 -2.59
C ASP A 511 -22.59 2.45 -3.41
N ASP A 512 -23.38 3.25 -4.10
CA ASP A 512 -22.90 4.38 -4.91
C ASP A 512 -22.32 5.50 -4.03
N ALA A 513 -22.96 5.82 -2.90
CA ALA A 513 -22.43 6.81 -1.96
C ALA A 513 -21.04 6.40 -1.43
N LEU A 514 -20.87 5.13 -1.05
CA LEU A 514 -19.59 4.62 -0.60
C LEU A 514 -18.56 4.44 -1.72
N PHE A 515 -19.01 4.07 -2.93
CA PHE A 515 -18.15 4.00 -4.12
C PHE A 515 -17.63 5.38 -4.51
N GLU A 516 -18.46 6.43 -4.47
CA GLU A 516 -18.04 7.80 -4.73
C GLU A 516 -17.12 8.36 -3.65
N PHE A 517 -17.30 7.93 -2.38
CA PHE A 517 -16.34 8.22 -1.31
C PHE A 517 -14.95 7.62 -1.61
N GLY A 518 -14.90 6.50 -2.34
CA GLY A 518 -13.66 5.89 -2.79
C GLY A 518 -13.51 4.40 -2.52
N PHE A 519 -14.43 3.76 -1.82
CA PHE A 519 -14.38 2.31 -1.66
C PHE A 519 -14.45 1.60 -3.02
N PRO A 520 -13.74 0.47 -3.19
CA PRO A 520 -13.78 -0.29 -4.44
C PRO A 520 -15.14 -0.92 -4.70
N MET A 521 -15.93 -1.14 -3.64
CA MET A 521 -17.24 -1.80 -3.69
C MET A 521 -18.05 -1.41 -2.45
N GLY A 522 -19.34 -1.21 -2.63
CA GLY A 522 -20.26 -1.00 -1.52
C GLY A 522 -20.66 -2.29 -0.80
N PRO A 523 -21.33 -2.20 0.36
CA PRO A 523 -21.64 -3.33 1.22
C PRO A 523 -22.53 -4.40 0.59
N PHE A 524 -23.48 -4.02 -0.25
CA PHE A 524 -24.42 -4.94 -0.87
C PHE A 524 -23.83 -5.68 -2.06
N ALA A 525 -23.06 -5.00 -2.92
CA ALA A 525 -22.29 -5.65 -3.97
C ALA A 525 -21.21 -6.58 -3.39
N MET A 526 -20.63 -6.25 -2.24
CA MET A 526 -19.68 -7.10 -1.53
C MET A 526 -20.37 -8.33 -0.94
N SER A 527 -21.57 -8.19 -0.38
CA SER A 527 -22.37 -9.31 0.12
C SER A 527 -22.75 -10.27 -1.00
N ASP A 528 -23.14 -9.75 -2.17
CA ASP A 528 -23.45 -10.57 -3.35
C ASP A 528 -22.22 -11.31 -3.89
N LEU A 529 -21.04 -10.68 -3.85
CA LEU A 529 -19.77 -11.29 -4.25
C LEU A 529 -19.38 -12.43 -3.32
N ALA A 530 -19.52 -12.23 -2.01
CA ALA A 530 -19.25 -13.25 -1.00
C ALA A 530 -20.24 -14.43 -1.09
N GLY A 531 -21.50 -14.12 -1.33
CA GLY A 531 -22.62 -15.04 -1.34
C GLY A 531 -23.51 -14.86 -0.11
N LEU A 532 -24.78 -14.54 -0.34
CA LEU A 532 -25.77 -14.28 0.72
C LEU A 532 -26.08 -15.51 1.58
N ASP A 533 -25.83 -16.69 1.07
CA ASP A 533 -26.04 -17.96 1.76
C ASP A 533 -24.89 -18.39 2.70
N ILE A 534 -23.84 -17.58 2.85
CA ILE A 534 -22.78 -17.89 3.81
C ILE A 534 -23.33 -17.84 5.23
N GLY A 535 -23.37 -19.02 5.90
CA GLY A 535 -23.96 -19.15 7.23
C GLY A 535 -25.51 -19.09 7.26
N TRP A 536 -26.17 -19.06 6.09
CA TRP A 536 -27.62 -19.25 6.00
C TRP A 536 -27.98 -20.73 5.91
N ASN A 537 -29.03 -21.13 6.59
CA ASN A 537 -29.54 -22.50 6.54
C ASN A 537 -31.01 -22.48 6.10
N LYS A 538 -31.29 -23.14 4.96
CA LYS A 538 -32.63 -23.20 4.37
C LYS A 538 -33.66 -23.87 5.28
N GLU A 539 -33.26 -24.87 6.09
CA GLU A 539 -34.16 -25.63 6.94
C GLU A 539 -34.59 -24.84 8.19
N THR A 540 -33.76 -23.91 8.64
CA THR A 540 -34.02 -23.07 9.82
C THR A 540 -34.40 -21.63 9.49
N SER A 541 -34.36 -21.26 8.20
CA SER A 541 -34.72 -19.92 7.75
C SER A 541 -36.23 -19.68 7.96
N ASN A 542 -36.55 -18.51 8.47
CA ASN A 542 -37.92 -18.11 8.81
C ASN A 542 -38.27 -16.69 8.32
N GLY A 543 -37.44 -16.12 7.45
CA GLY A 543 -37.63 -14.79 6.88
C GLY A 543 -37.46 -13.65 7.89
N GLU A 544 -36.75 -13.86 9.01
CA GLU A 544 -36.54 -12.81 10.03
C GLU A 544 -35.72 -11.65 9.52
N THR A 545 -34.75 -11.91 8.69
CA THR A 545 -33.90 -10.89 8.08
C THR A 545 -34.22 -10.72 6.60
N LEU A 546 -33.92 -9.54 6.05
CA LEU A 546 -34.04 -9.30 4.61
C LEU A 546 -33.15 -10.26 3.80
N ARG A 547 -32.01 -10.65 4.35
CA ARG A 547 -31.11 -11.65 3.78
C ARG A 547 -31.81 -13.02 3.66
N ASP A 548 -32.55 -13.46 4.68
CA ASP A 548 -33.30 -14.70 4.65
C ASP A 548 -34.31 -14.68 3.51
N VAL A 549 -35.07 -13.59 3.39
CA VAL A 549 -36.08 -13.39 2.33
C VAL A 549 -35.43 -13.46 0.95
N LEU A 550 -34.26 -12.84 0.76
CA LEU A 550 -33.53 -12.93 -0.51
C LEU A 550 -33.06 -14.35 -0.80
N CYS A 551 -32.45 -15.02 0.19
CA CYS A 551 -32.00 -16.40 0.04
C CYS A 551 -33.15 -17.37 -0.24
N GLU A 552 -34.29 -17.24 0.44
CA GLU A 552 -35.54 -18.03 0.19
C GLU A 552 -36.08 -17.81 -1.21
N ALA A 553 -35.91 -16.58 -1.76
CA ALA A 553 -36.26 -16.27 -3.16
C ALA A 553 -35.21 -16.77 -4.17
N GLY A 554 -34.19 -17.54 -3.71
CA GLY A 554 -33.12 -18.08 -4.58
C GLY A 554 -32.12 -17.03 -5.02
N ARG A 555 -32.05 -15.87 -4.34
CA ARG A 555 -31.15 -14.79 -4.62
C ARG A 555 -29.90 -14.93 -3.73
N LEU A 556 -28.94 -15.75 -4.19
CA LEU A 556 -27.77 -16.13 -3.39
C LEU A 556 -26.52 -15.28 -3.70
N GLY A 557 -26.68 -14.21 -4.47
CA GLY A 557 -25.61 -13.32 -4.90
C GLY A 557 -25.09 -13.65 -6.30
N GLN A 558 -23.89 -13.16 -6.62
CA GLN A 558 -23.29 -13.24 -7.96
C GLN A 558 -23.22 -14.67 -8.52
N LYS A 559 -23.00 -15.67 -7.68
CA LYS A 559 -22.91 -17.08 -8.09
C LYS A 559 -24.22 -17.66 -8.65
N SER A 560 -25.36 -17.10 -8.23
CA SER A 560 -26.70 -17.47 -8.74
C SER A 560 -27.23 -16.50 -9.81
N GLY A 561 -26.40 -15.53 -10.24
CA GLY A 561 -26.78 -14.48 -11.18
C GLY A 561 -27.65 -13.38 -10.57
N LYS A 562 -28.09 -13.52 -9.31
CA LYS A 562 -28.92 -12.53 -8.60
C LYS A 562 -28.73 -12.58 -7.08
N GLY A 563 -28.70 -11.41 -6.46
CA GLY A 563 -28.64 -11.17 -5.02
C GLY A 563 -29.39 -9.86 -4.73
N PHE A 564 -28.72 -8.88 -4.13
CA PHE A 564 -29.21 -7.49 -4.10
C PHE A 564 -29.26 -6.87 -5.50
N TYR A 565 -28.41 -7.35 -6.40
CA TYR A 565 -28.37 -6.96 -7.81
C TYR A 565 -28.70 -8.15 -8.71
N VAL A 566 -28.95 -7.86 -9.99
CA VAL A 566 -28.86 -8.83 -11.07
C VAL A 566 -27.52 -8.71 -11.77
N TYR A 567 -27.00 -9.83 -12.26
CA TYR A 567 -25.68 -9.93 -12.89
C TYR A 567 -25.81 -10.50 -14.29
N ASP A 568 -25.18 -9.85 -15.27
CA ASP A 568 -25.06 -10.38 -16.63
C ASP A 568 -23.97 -11.48 -16.73
N GLU A 569 -23.80 -12.04 -17.93
CA GLU A 569 -22.80 -13.07 -18.21
C GLU A 569 -21.36 -12.59 -17.97
N ASN A 570 -21.11 -11.27 -18.06
CA ASN A 570 -19.84 -10.64 -17.79
C ASN A 570 -19.67 -10.22 -16.31
N ARG A 571 -20.67 -10.58 -15.46
CA ARG A 571 -20.75 -10.21 -14.04
C ARG A 571 -20.90 -8.69 -13.78
N ASN A 572 -21.40 -7.94 -14.75
CA ASN A 572 -21.79 -6.56 -14.50
C ASN A 572 -23.10 -6.54 -13.70
N LYS A 573 -23.13 -5.72 -12.65
CA LYS A 573 -24.28 -5.57 -11.77
C LYS A 573 -25.25 -4.52 -12.31
N SER A 574 -26.54 -4.74 -12.09
CA SER A 574 -27.61 -3.77 -12.34
C SER A 574 -28.61 -3.78 -11.20
N PRO A 575 -29.22 -2.62 -10.85
CA PRO A 575 -30.36 -2.55 -9.93
C PRO A 575 -31.50 -3.46 -10.38
N ASP A 576 -32.25 -4.00 -9.42
CA ASP A 576 -33.36 -4.91 -9.68
C ASP A 576 -34.66 -4.44 -9.00
N PRO A 577 -35.69 -4.08 -9.76
CA PRO A 577 -36.99 -3.68 -9.21
C PRO A 577 -37.65 -4.75 -8.31
N GLU A 578 -37.34 -6.02 -8.52
CA GLU A 578 -37.83 -7.13 -7.64
C GLU A 578 -37.27 -6.95 -6.22
N VAL A 579 -36.01 -6.57 -6.08
CA VAL A 579 -35.38 -6.33 -4.78
C VAL A 579 -35.99 -5.10 -4.10
N GLU A 580 -36.27 -4.05 -4.82
CA GLU A 580 -36.96 -2.87 -4.29
C GLU A 580 -38.35 -3.24 -3.74
N ALA A 581 -39.11 -4.04 -4.49
CA ALA A 581 -40.41 -4.55 -4.05
C ALA A 581 -40.30 -5.43 -2.81
N LEU A 582 -39.29 -6.31 -2.74
CA LEU A 582 -39.03 -7.16 -1.57
C LEU A 582 -38.68 -6.34 -0.32
N ILE A 583 -37.80 -5.32 -0.46
CA ILE A 583 -37.43 -4.41 0.64
C ILE A 583 -38.67 -3.69 1.15
N LYS A 584 -39.46 -3.12 0.24
CA LYS A 584 -40.68 -2.39 0.58
C LYS A 584 -41.68 -3.28 1.34
N LYS A 585 -41.95 -4.47 0.82
CA LYS A 585 -42.84 -5.46 1.48
C LYS A 585 -42.30 -5.84 2.85
N PHE A 586 -41.00 -6.13 2.95
CA PHE A 586 -40.35 -6.48 4.22
C PHE A 586 -40.49 -5.39 5.28
N GLY A 587 -40.38 -4.11 4.88
CA GLY A 587 -40.59 -2.96 5.76
C GLY A 587 -42.07 -2.80 6.14
N GLU A 588 -43.02 -2.92 5.19
CA GLU A 588 -44.44 -2.81 5.44
C GLU A 588 -44.93 -3.89 6.42
N ASP A 589 -44.49 -5.16 6.24
CA ASP A 589 -44.83 -6.27 7.12
C ASP A 589 -44.36 -6.06 8.58
N ARG A 590 -43.34 -5.21 8.78
CA ARG A 590 -42.75 -4.86 10.08
C ARG A 590 -43.11 -3.46 10.59
N GLN A 591 -44.01 -2.78 9.88
CA GLN A 591 -44.47 -1.43 10.19
C GLN A 591 -43.32 -0.39 10.27
N ILE A 592 -42.26 -0.59 9.49
CA ILE A 592 -41.12 0.35 9.37
C ILE A 592 -41.56 1.50 8.47
N GLN A 593 -41.43 2.71 8.97
CA GLN A 593 -41.74 3.91 8.18
C GLN A 593 -40.56 4.24 7.25
N MET A 594 -40.79 4.09 5.97
CA MET A 594 -39.82 4.48 4.93
C MET A 594 -39.79 6.00 4.76
N ARG A 595 -38.60 6.53 4.50
CA ARG A 595 -38.33 7.97 4.27
C ARG A 595 -37.22 8.13 3.23
N GLU A 596 -37.07 9.34 2.73
CA GLU A 596 -35.92 9.69 1.93
C GLU A 596 -34.64 9.77 2.80
N VAL A 597 -33.55 9.16 2.32
CA VAL A 597 -32.24 9.16 3.01
C VAL A 597 -31.23 9.85 2.10
N SER A 598 -30.61 10.92 2.63
CA SER A 598 -29.62 11.67 1.86
C SER A 598 -28.28 10.93 1.79
N LYS A 599 -27.50 11.24 0.76
CA LYS A 599 -26.12 10.72 0.60
C LYS A 599 -25.23 11.08 1.81
N GLU A 600 -25.38 12.30 2.34
CA GLU A 600 -24.62 12.73 3.51
C GLU A 600 -24.96 11.87 4.72
N GLU A 601 -26.24 11.59 4.97
CA GLU A 601 -26.69 10.70 6.03
C GLU A 601 -26.16 9.29 5.85
N ILE A 602 -26.19 8.76 4.63
CA ILE A 602 -25.60 7.43 4.33
C ILE A 602 -24.13 7.39 4.75
N LEU A 603 -23.33 8.39 4.37
CA LEU A 603 -21.92 8.44 4.73
C LEU A 603 -21.71 8.57 6.24
N GLN A 604 -22.46 9.44 6.91
CA GLN A 604 -22.38 9.63 8.37
C GLN A 604 -22.73 8.32 9.10
N ARG A 605 -23.88 7.72 8.76
CA ARG A 605 -24.35 6.46 9.35
C ARG A 605 -23.40 5.28 9.09
N CYS A 606 -22.80 5.22 7.92
CA CYS A 606 -21.86 4.14 7.58
C CYS A 606 -20.45 4.35 8.16
N LEU A 607 -19.97 5.61 8.28
CA LEU A 607 -18.56 5.87 8.61
C LEU A 607 -18.32 6.30 10.07
N TYR A 608 -19.20 7.08 10.68
CA TYR A 608 -18.97 7.59 12.04
C TYR A 608 -19.00 6.49 13.11
N PRO A 609 -19.88 5.48 13.05
CA PRO A 609 -19.80 4.34 13.95
C PRO A 609 -18.50 3.54 13.82
N MET A 610 -17.89 3.50 12.61
CA MET A 610 -16.58 2.87 12.41
C MET A 610 -15.47 3.63 13.16
N ILE A 611 -15.51 4.97 13.11
CA ILE A 611 -14.56 5.82 13.84
C ILE A 611 -14.73 5.59 15.35
N ASN A 612 -15.97 5.60 15.84
CA ASN A 612 -16.28 5.34 17.24
C ASN A 612 -15.78 3.97 17.72
N GLU A 613 -15.96 2.93 16.88
CA GLU A 613 -15.48 1.59 17.19
C GLU A 613 -13.94 1.55 17.22
N GLY A 614 -13.26 2.31 16.36
CA GLY A 614 -11.82 2.50 16.40
C GLY A 614 -11.34 3.07 17.74
N PHE A 615 -12.06 4.03 18.31
CA PHE A 615 -11.77 4.56 19.66
C PHE A 615 -11.98 3.52 20.75
N LYS A 616 -13.03 2.70 20.68
CA LYS A 616 -13.25 1.60 21.63
C LYS A 616 -12.12 0.57 21.57
N ILE A 617 -11.68 0.21 20.36
CA ILE A 617 -10.56 -0.70 20.10
C ILE A 617 -9.25 -0.18 20.72
N LEU A 618 -8.99 1.13 20.62
CA LEU A 618 -7.82 1.78 21.24
C LEU A 618 -7.93 1.78 22.77
N GLU A 619 -9.10 2.09 23.30
CA GLU A 619 -9.36 2.12 24.76
C GLU A 619 -9.17 0.74 25.41
N GLU A 620 -9.58 -0.32 24.70
CA GLU A 620 -9.44 -1.70 25.14
C GLU A 620 -8.01 -2.27 24.90
N GLY A 621 -7.13 -1.51 24.21
CA GLY A 621 -5.78 -1.97 23.88
C GLY A 621 -5.72 -3.06 22.81
N MET A 622 -6.78 -3.22 22.01
CA MET A 622 -6.84 -4.21 20.92
C MET A 622 -6.04 -3.75 19.68
N ALA A 623 -5.79 -2.46 19.53
CA ALA A 623 -4.80 -1.88 18.62
C ALA A 623 -3.85 -0.99 19.41
N ILE A 624 -2.60 -0.91 18.99
CA ILE A 624 -1.56 -0.13 19.68
C ILE A 624 -1.72 1.37 19.40
N ARG A 625 -2.06 1.70 18.15
CA ARG A 625 -2.13 3.09 17.66
C ARG A 625 -3.33 3.27 16.74
N ALA A 626 -3.80 4.51 16.62
CA ALA A 626 -4.81 4.89 15.64
C ALA A 626 -4.35 4.57 14.21
N SER A 627 -3.07 4.81 13.92
CA SER A 627 -2.47 4.49 12.62
C SER A 627 -2.47 3.01 12.27
N ASP A 628 -2.43 2.10 13.26
CA ASP A 628 -2.49 0.67 13.01
C ASP A 628 -3.90 0.27 12.50
N ILE A 629 -4.95 0.89 13.04
CA ILE A 629 -6.34 0.74 12.55
C ILE A 629 -6.44 1.23 11.10
N ASP A 630 -5.85 2.39 10.79
CA ASP A 630 -5.87 2.96 9.45
C ASP A 630 -5.11 2.09 8.44
N ILE A 631 -4.00 1.46 8.85
CA ILE A 631 -3.27 0.47 8.04
C ILE A 631 -4.12 -0.77 7.78
N VAL A 632 -4.82 -1.29 8.77
CA VAL A 632 -5.75 -2.42 8.60
C VAL A 632 -6.81 -2.08 7.55
N TRP A 633 -7.43 -0.91 7.63
CA TRP A 633 -8.52 -0.51 6.75
C TRP A 633 -8.09 -0.16 5.34
N THR A 634 -6.97 0.51 5.17
CA THR A 634 -6.45 0.87 3.84
C THR A 634 -5.90 -0.33 3.07
N ASN A 635 -5.40 -1.36 3.76
CA ASN A 635 -4.79 -2.53 3.12
C ASN A 635 -5.66 -3.79 3.09
N GLY A 636 -6.71 -3.88 3.92
CA GLY A 636 -7.58 -5.06 4.02
C GLY A 636 -9.02 -4.82 3.58
N TYR A 637 -9.54 -3.62 3.74
CA TYR A 637 -10.96 -3.31 3.55
C TYR A 637 -11.24 -2.26 2.46
N GLY A 638 -10.20 -1.84 1.74
CA GLY A 638 -10.34 -0.94 0.61
C GLY A 638 -10.70 0.50 0.98
N TRP A 639 -10.44 0.93 2.22
CA TRP A 639 -10.54 2.36 2.53
C TRP A 639 -9.60 3.14 1.63
N PRO A 640 -10.07 4.22 0.96
CA PRO A 640 -9.22 4.94 0.02
C PRO A 640 -8.01 5.57 0.74
N VAL A 641 -6.82 5.28 0.25
CA VAL A 641 -5.55 5.75 0.84
C VAL A 641 -5.50 7.27 0.92
N TYR A 642 -6.13 7.96 -0.03
CA TYR A 642 -6.20 9.41 -0.05
C TYR A 642 -7.16 10.02 0.99
N GLU A 643 -7.90 9.18 1.73
CA GLU A 643 -8.69 9.55 2.92
C GLU A 643 -8.02 9.10 4.24
N GLY A 644 -6.90 8.37 4.17
CA GLY A 644 -6.00 8.09 5.28
C GLY A 644 -6.46 7.04 6.30
N GLY A 645 -7.61 6.41 6.10
CA GLY A 645 -8.18 5.45 7.05
C GLY A 645 -9.22 6.07 7.98
N PRO A 646 -9.97 5.25 8.75
CA PRO A 646 -11.09 5.74 9.57
C PRO A 646 -10.68 6.73 10.65
N MET A 647 -9.52 6.53 11.30
CA MET A 647 -9.08 7.43 12.38
C MET A 647 -8.57 8.76 11.81
N PHE A 648 -7.76 8.72 10.77
CA PHE A 648 -7.31 9.93 10.08
C PHE A 648 -8.50 10.72 9.50
N TYR A 649 -9.45 10.04 8.87
CA TYR A 649 -10.66 10.67 8.34
C TYR A 649 -11.50 11.32 9.44
N GLY A 650 -11.63 10.65 10.59
CA GLY A 650 -12.30 11.24 11.75
C GLY A 650 -11.64 12.53 12.25
N ASN A 651 -10.31 12.60 12.23
CA ASN A 651 -9.57 13.81 12.54
C ASN A 651 -9.78 14.91 11.47
N LEU A 652 -9.82 14.52 10.20
CA LEU A 652 -10.05 15.46 9.08
C LEU A 652 -11.46 16.09 9.15
N VAL A 653 -12.47 15.29 9.48
CA VAL A 653 -13.86 15.77 9.72
C VAL A 653 -13.93 16.65 10.96
N GLY A 654 -13.17 16.33 11.98
CA GLY A 654 -13.21 16.86 13.34
C GLY A 654 -13.85 15.86 14.31
N TYR A 655 -13.09 15.36 15.27
CA TYR A 655 -13.60 14.43 16.28
C TYR A 655 -14.73 15.01 17.14
N ASP A 656 -14.75 16.32 17.35
CA ASP A 656 -15.86 17.05 17.98
C ASP A 656 -17.17 16.90 17.19
N LYS A 657 -17.14 17.04 15.87
CA LYS A 657 -18.32 16.87 15.03
C LYS A 657 -18.80 15.41 15.00
N VAL A 658 -17.86 14.47 14.99
CA VAL A 658 -18.19 13.03 15.07
C VAL A 658 -18.85 12.72 16.40
N LEU A 659 -18.33 13.26 17.52
CA LEU A 659 -18.89 13.11 18.86
C LEU A 659 -20.31 13.70 18.98
N ASP A 660 -20.48 14.92 18.50
CA ASP A 660 -21.80 15.59 18.51
C ASP A 660 -22.85 14.77 17.74
N TRP A 661 -22.45 14.26 16.56
CA TRP A 661 -23.32 13.42 15.76
C TRP A 661 -23.68 12.12 16.47
N LEU A 662 -22.71 11.44 17.08
CA LEU A 662 -22.93 10.19 17.84
C LEU A 662 -23.86 10.41 19.03
N GLN A 663 -23.68 11.48 19.80
CA GLN A 663 -24.55 11.83 20.94
C GLN A 663 -25.99 12.10 20.51
N LYS A 664 -26.19 12.70 19.34
CA LYS A 664 -27.51 12.86 18.75
C LYS A 664 -28.09 11.52 18.29
N ALA A 665 -27.30 10.74 17.58
CA ALA A 665 -27.70 9.44 17.08
C ALA A 665 -28.03 8.44 18.21
N GLU A 666 -27.31 8.47 19.35
CA GLU A 666 -27.63 7.66 20.54
C GLU A 666 -29.05 7.93 21.04
N LYS A 667 -29.47 9.19 21.05
CA LYS A 667 -30.80 9.59 21.52
C LYS A 667 -31.91 9.28 20.54
N GLU A 668 -31.65 9.40 19.24
CA GLU A 668 -32.65 9.31 18.19
C GLU A 668 -32.74 7.89 17.57
N LEU A 669 -31.61 7.20 17.47
CA LEU A 669 -31.50 5.93 16.74
C LEU A 669 -31.22 4.73 17.65
N GLY A 670 -30.62 4.93 18.83
CA GLY A 670 -30.42 3.86 19.79
C GLY A 670 -29.04 3.82 20.46
N PRO A 671 -28.90 3.02 21.54
CA PRO A 671 -27.73 2.99 22.41
C PRO A 671 -26.46 2.43 21.71
N GLU A 672 -26.58 1.80 20.57
CA GLU A 672 -25.45 1.31 19.78
C GLU A 672 -24.55 2.44 19.25
N PHE A 673 -25.07 3.68 19.19
CA PHE A 673 -24.32 4.88 18.82
C PHE A 673 -23.61 5.54 20.00
N LYS A 674 -23.71 4.97 21.22
CA LYS A 674 -23.05 5.53 22.41
C LYS A 674 -21.57 5.81 22.12
N PRO A 675 -21.12 7.07 22.33
CA PRO A 675 -19.72 7.42 22.13
C PRO A 675 -18.78 6.62 23.02
N SER A 676 -17.59 6.32 22.50
CA SER A 676 -16.50 5.79 23.31
C SER A 676 -16.07 6.82 24.35
N PRO A 677 -15.88 6.45 25.62
CA PRO A 677 -15.30 7.33 26.63
C PRO A 677 -13.94 7.91 26.22
N TYR A 678 -13.17 7.14 25.44
CA TYR A 678 -11.89 7.63 24.91
C TYR A 678 -12.08 8.73 23.86
N LEU A 679 -13.07 8.63 22.97
CA LEU A 679 -13.41 9.72 22.05
C LEU A 679 -13.82 10.98 22.80
N GLU A 680 -14.68 10.87 23.82
CA GLU A 680 -15.09 11.99 24.67
C GLU A 680 -13.88 12.68 25.32
N ARG A 681 -12.93 11.89 25.86
CA ARG A 681 -11.70 12.39 26.47
C ARG A 681 -10.78 13.07 25.44
N VAL A 682 -10.59 12.46 24.25
CA VAL A 682 -9.78 13.04 23.17
C VAL A 682 -10.30 14.40 22.75
N VAL A 683 -11.62 14.56 22.64
CA VAL A 683 -12.25 15.86 22.30
C VAL A 683 -12.11 16.86 23.44
N ALA A 684 -12.41 16.46 24.68
CA ALA A 684 -12.37 17.35 25.83
C ALA A 684 -10.95 17.87 26.14
N GLU A 685 -9.96 16.99 26.05
CA GLU A 685 -8.57 17.29 26.41
C GLU A 685 -7.71 17.67 25.17
N LYS A 686 -8.29 17.67 23.97
CA LYS A 686 -7.61 17.96 22.68
C LYS A 686 -6.37 17.10 22.47
N ILE A 687 -6.48 15.79 22.76
CA ILE A 687 -5.38 14.83 22.60
C ILE A 687 -5.12 14.58 21.11
N ASN A 688 -3.88 14.69 20.69
CA ASN A 688 -3.45 14.22 19.37
C ASN A 688 -3.17 12.72 19.43
N ILE A 689 -3.89 11.92 18.63
CA ILE A 689 -3.74 10.45 18.58
C ILE A 689 -3.14 9.94 17.24
N LEU A 690 -2.84 10.86 16.28
CA LEU A 690 -2.28 10.55 14.97
C LEU A 690 -0.77 10.81 14.92
#